data_8853304a7808563c6b13c76611e2bb14
#
_entry.id   8853304a7808563c6b13c76611e2bb14
#
_cell.length_a   1.000
_cell.length_b   1.000
_cell.length_c   1.000
_cell.angle_alpha   90.00
_cell.angle_beta   90.00
_cell.angle_gamma   90.00
#
_symmetry.space_group_name_H-M   'P 1'
#
loop_
_entity.id
_entity.type
_entity.pdbx_description
1 polymer ?
#
loop_
_entity_poly.entity_id
_entity_poly.type
_entity_poly.pdbx_seq_one_letter_code
_entity_poly.pdbx_strand_id
1 'polypeptide(L)'
;MAKSKKGGKNPQKKIVTVNLGLSWLYILIISGIIWMLFSNSGPNPQKTEWADVKEMIEAGDVKDIVFVRNDYKGEITIRPDRLSKYSERFGGKVPSSSPHFWFYVSSKFDPENEFAALNAELPSDGHFKVIMDNDDNVWGHIMDWFLFPILLILMWVFMFRGFNRNMNGGPGGQGGIFSVGKSTGKLADKNEVKVTFKDVAGLYGAKDEVMEIVDFLKNPKKYTTLGGKIPKGALLVGPPGTGKTLLAKAVAGEANVPFFSISGSDFVEMFVGVGASRVRDLFRQAKEKAPCIVFIDEIDAVGRARGKNAGFSSNDERENTLNQLLTEMDGFGTNSGVIVLAATNRADILDKALMRAGRFDRQIHVDLPELKEREEIFKVHIKELKVAEDFDVEFMAKHTPGFSGADIANVCNEAALTAARRDKKAVDRQDFLDAVDRIVGGLERKAAIITPAEKRSIAHHEAGHATVNWLLPYANPLFKVTLIPRGQALGAAWYLPEERKLWTKSQMIDEMCSLIGGRVAEEIVNGEPSTGAQNDLERLTQMAYGMVKDYGMTETVGALSFYDSTGARGYDLTKPYSEKTAELIDQEVKKLVSMIHDRTLKILTENKDGFLQMAALLLEKEVIFADDVERILGPKAKPASDDLTPEDTADDASEPKSTESEKPVA
;
A
#
# COMPACT_ATOMS: atom_id res chain seq x y z
N MET A 1 -16.96 -1.55 69.91
CA MET A 1 -15.94 -0.51 70.21
C MET A 1 -14.68 -0.81 69.39
N ALA A 2 -14.33 0.09 68.45
CA ALA A 2 -13.02 0.60 68.10
C ALA A 2 -13.11 1.22 66.69
N LYS A 3 -12.94 2.53 66.64
CA LYS A 3 -13.00 3.38 65.48
C LYS A 3 -11.71 3.23 64.64
N SER A 4 -11.83 2.92 63.35
CA SER A 4 -10.75 3.03 62.38
C SER A 4 -10.73 4.45 61.78
N LYS A 5 -9.58 5.12 61.89
CA LYS A 5 -9.31 6.46 61.33
C LYS A 5 -9.03 6.36 59.85
N LYS A 6 -9.80 7.10 59.04
CA LYS A 6 -9.48 7.41 57.63
C LYS A 6 -8.30 8.41 57.60
N GLY A 7 -7.19 8.01 57.00
CA GLY A 7 -6.08 8.89 56.64
C GLY A 7 -6.38 9.62 55.36
N GLY A 8 -6.54 10.94 55.43
CA GLY A 8 -6.69 11.81 54.27
C GLY A 8 -5.35 11.96 53.53
N LYS A 9 -5.34 11.72 52.21
CA LYS A 9 -4.22 12.06 51.32
C LYS A 9 -4.34 13.55 50.96
N ASN A 10 -3.41 14.35 51.42
CA ASN A 10 -3.21 15.73 50.93
C ASN A 10 -2.81 15.72 49.45
N PRO A 11 -3.38 16.59 48.58
CA PRO A 11 -2.91 16.78 47.24
C PRO A 11 -1.60 17.55 47.27
N GLN A 12 -0.51 16.89 46.89
CA GLN A 12 0.77 17.57 46.62
C GLN A 12 0.59 18.54 45.45
N LYS A 13 0.71 19.83 45.71
CA LYS A 13 0.88 20.87 44.65
C LYS A 13 2.17 20.57 43.92
N LYS A 14 2.07 20.17 42.62
CA LYS A 14 3.20 20.15 41.72
C LYS A 14 3.66 21.60 41.51
N ILE A 15 4.75 21.96 42.17
CA ILE A 15 5.48 23.19 41.84
C ILE A 15 6.17 22.95 40.50
N VAL A 16 5.65 23.56 39.43
CA VAL A 16 6.32 23.61 38.13
C VAL A 16 7.46 24.62 38.29
N THR A 17 8.65 24.16 38.60
CA THR A 17 9.87 24.95 38.50
C THR A 17 10.17 25.14 37.01
N VAL A 18 9.79 26.29 36.47
CA VAL A 18 10.26 26.74 35.17
C VAL A 18 11.74 27.09 35.34
N ASN A 19 12.62 26.21 34.90
CA ASN A 19 14.03 26.50 34.78
C ASN A 19 14.19 27.52 33.63
N LEU A 20 14.27 28.81 33.98
CA LEU A 20 14.65 29.91 33.11
C LEU A 20 16.18 29.85 32.84
N GLY A 21 16.68 28.68 32.45
CA GLY A 21 18.05 28.56 31.99
C GLY A 21 18.17 29.15 30.58
N LEU A 22 18.95 30.17 30.43
CA LEU A 22 19.46 30.77 29.17
C LEU A 22 18.48 31.00 28.01
N SER A 23 17.22 30.62 28.09
CA SER A 23 16.20 30.85 27.05
C SER A 23 15.93 32.34 26.81
N TRP A 24 16.09 33.20 27.82
CA TRP A 24 15.97 34.64 27.68
C TRP A 24 17.05 35.25 26.80
N LEU A 25 18.24 34.60 26.73
CA LEU A 25 19.35 35.07 25.88
C LEU A 25 19.04 34.81 24.39
N TYR A 26 18.33 33.73 24.07
CA TYR A 26 17.84 33.51 22.71
C TYR A 26 16.78 34.52 22.30
N ILE A 27 15.89 34.90 23.23
CA ILE A 27 14.87 35.96 23.00
C ILE A 27 15.57 37.28 22.74
N LEU A 28 16.62 37.62 23.51
CA LEU A 28 17.42 38.84 23.32
C LEU A 28 18.17 38.86 21.98
N ILE A 29 18.79 37.72 21.58
CA ILE A 29 19.50 37.65 20.31
C ILE A 29 18.51 37.72 19.15
N ILE A 30 17.39 36.98 19.20
CA ILE A 30 16.35 37.02 18.16
C ILE A 30 15.72 38.43 18.09
N SER A 31 15.41 39.05 19.21
CA SER A 31 14.88 40.43 19.21
C SER A 31 15.90 41.44 18.73
N GLY A 32 17.20 41.25 19.00
CA GLY A 32 18.28 42.07 18.47
C GLY A 32 18.42 41.94 16.94
N ILE A 33 18.34 40.71 16.42
CA ILE A 33 18.33 40.45 14.98
C ILE A 33 17.08 41.06 14.31
N ILE A 34 15.91 40.87 14.92
CA ILE A 34 14.65 41.46 14.43
C ILE A 34 14.74 42.99 14.48
N TRP A 35 15.27 43.56 15.56
CA TRP A 35 15.47 45.02 15.66
C TRP A 35 16.47 45.52 14.61
N MET A 36 17.57 44.80 14.34
CA MET A 36 18.55 45.15 13.30
C MET A 36 17.95 45.07 11.89
N LEU A 37 17.09 44.06 11.61
CA LEU A 37 16.38 43.93 10.34
C LEU A 37 15.31 45.02 10.14
N PHE A 38 14.67 45.49 11.19
CA PHE A 38 13.63 46.50 11.14
C PHE A 38 14.13 47.94 11.38
N SER A 39 15.29 48.17 12.02
CA SER A 39 15.83 49.48 12.26
C SER A 39 16.40 50.17 11.00
N ASN A 40 16.67 49.41 9.96
CA ASN A 40 17.17 49.89 8.66
C ASN A 40 16.05 50.18 7.65
N SER A 41 14.82 50.35 8.10
CA SER A 41 13.64 50.61 7.25
C SER A 41 13.38 52.12 7.05
N GLY A 42 14.43 52.90 6.73
CA GLY A 42 14.25 54.17 6.06
C GLY A 42 13.85 53.93 4.59
N PRO A 43 13.11 54.85 3.94
CA PRO A 43 12.87 54.73 2.51
C PRO A 43 14.22 54.74 1.79
N ASN A 44 14.56 53.64 1.16
CA ASN A 44 15.82 53.46 0.44
C ASN A 44 15.88 54.43 -0.75
N PRO A 45 17.05 55.06 -1.00
CA PRO A 45 17.24 55.90 -2.19
C PRO A 45 16.98 55.08 -3.44
N GLN A 46 16.23 55.64 -4.40
CA GLN A 46 15.84 54.93 -5.61
C GLN A 46 16.94 54.98 -6.68
N LYS A 47 17.09 53.92 -7.42
CA LYS A 47 17.97 53.87 -8.57
C LYS A 47 17.41 54.71 -9.70
N THR A 48 18.24 55.52 -10.32
CA THR A 48 17.92 56.31 -11.52
C THR A 48 19.01 56.15 -12.58
N GLU A 49 18.69 56.53 -13.82
CA GLU A 49 19.68 56.50 -14.92
C GLU A 49 20.35 57.86 -15.12
N TRP A 50 21.54 57.83 -15.71
CA TRP A 50 22.30 59.08 -15.94
C TRP A 50 21.55 60.12 -16.79
N ALA A 51 20.72 59.65 -17.75
CA ALA A 51 19.87 60.53 -18.55
C ALA A 51 18.86 61.31 -17.70
N ASP A 52 18.18 60.64 -16.76
CA ASP A 52 17.24 61.27 -15.83
C ASP A 52 17.95 62.25 -14.89
N VAL A 53 19.20 61.92 -14.51
CA VAL A 53 20.01 62.80 -13.66
C VAL A 53 20.32 64.12 -14.36
N LYS A 54 20.63 64.07 -15.67
CA LYS A 54 20.82 65.28 -16.49
C LYS A 54 19.56 66.14 -16.51
N GLU A 55 18.40 65.56 -16.73
CA GLU A 55 17.13 66.29 -16.69
C GLU A 55 16.87 66.98 -15.32
N MET A 56 17.19 66.27 -14.21
CA MET A 56 17.07 66.83 -12.85
C MET A 56 18.03 67.98 -12.60
N ILE A 57 19.23 67.89 -13.17
CA ILE A 57 20.24 68.94 -13.09
C ILE A 57 19.81 70.19 -13.91
N GLU A 58 19.42 69.98 -15.18
CA GLU A 58 18.95 71.00 -16.08
C GLU A 58 17.69 71.73 -15.55
N ALA A 59 16.82 71.03 -14.85
CA ALA A 59 15.66 71.63 -14.17
C ALA A 59 16.00 72.34 -12.91
N GLY A 60 17.26 72.38 -12.43
CA GLY A 60 17.72 73.03 -11.21
C GLY A 60 17.19 72.37 -9.92
N ASP A 61 16.72 71.15 -9.99
CA ASP A 61 16.10 70.45 -8.87
C ASP A 61 17.12 69.76 -7.93
N VAL A 62 18.40 69.65 -8.37
CA VAL A 62 19.47 68.98 -7.60
C VAL A 62 20.11 69.96 -6.63
N LYS A 63 20.32 69.55 -5.39
CA LYS A 63 21.03 70.33 -4.35
C LYS A 63 22.50 69.89 -4.26
N ASP A 64 22.74 68.59 -4.01
CA ASP A 64 24.09 68.07 -3.81
C ASP A 64 24.20 66.70 -4.57
N ILE A 65 25.38 66.48 -5.14
CA ILE A 65 25.78 65.19 -5.71
C ILE A 65 27.01 64.70 -4.96
N VAL A 66 26.94 63.55 -4.31
CA VAL A 66 28.08 62.87 -3.72
C VAL A 66 28.51 61.77 -4.69
N PHE A 67 29.70 61.86 -5.25
CA PHE A 67 30.21 60.88 -6.18
C PHE A 67 31.32 60.06 -5.54
N VAL A 68 31.06 58.78 -5.40
CA VAL A 68 31.99 57.76 -4.84
C VAL A 68 32.84 57.24 -5.99
N ARG A 69 34.14 57.59 -5.98
CA ARG A 69 35.07 57.29 -7.10
C ARG A 69 35.36 55.80 -7.28
N ASN A 70 35.52 55.08 -6.19
CA ASN A 70 35.86 53.66 -6.21
C ASN A 70 34.75 52.80 -6.80
N ASP A 71 33.48 53.20 -6.64
CA ASP A 71 32.30 52.46 -7.03
C ASP A 71 31.64 52.99 -8.31
N TYR A 72 32.14 54.12 -8.88
CA TYR A 72 31.50 54.82 -10.00
C TYR A 72 30.02 55.13 -9.74
N LYS A 73 29.68 55.40 -8.49
CA LYS A 73 28.33 55.65 -7.99
C LYS A 73 28.14 57.11 -7.62
N GLY A 74 27.07 57.68 -8.14
CA GLY A 74 26.64 59.03 -7.71
C GLY A 74 25.39 58.94 -6.86
N GLU A 75 25.35 59.68 -5.76
CA GLU A 75 24.21 59.82 -4.86
C GLU A 75 23.68 61.27 -4.93
N ILE A 76 22.38 61.42 -5.16
CA ILE A 76 21.75 62.71 -5.46
C ILE A 76 20.84 63.10 -4.33
N THR A 77 21.00 64.36 -3.86
CA THR A 77 20.07 64.96 -2.96
C THR A 77 19.28 66.05 -3.72
N ILE A 78 17.97 65.91 -3.79
CA ILE A 78 17.05 66.87 -4.40
C ILE A 78 16.78 67.98 -3.42
N ARG A 79 16.57 69.26 -3.92
CA ARG A 79 16.19 70.40 -3.12
C ARG A 79 14.84 70.17 -2.41
N PRO A 80 14.70 70.55 -1.13
CA PRO A 80 13.50 70.25 -0.35
C PRO A 80 12.20 70.86 -0.96
N ASP A 81 12.31 71.99 -1.60
CA ASP A 81 11.21 72.72 -2.26
C ASP A 81 10.78 72.07 -3.57
N ARG A 82 11.63 71.25 -4.17
CA ARG A 82 11.39 70.52 -5.42
C ARG A 82 11.08 69.01 -5.24
N LEU A 83 11.25 68.49 -4.05
CA LEU A 83 11.16 67.07 -3.74
C LEU A 83 9.75 66.52 -3.98
N SER A 84 8.71 67.34 -3.80
CA SER A 84 7.31 66.91 -4.07
C SER A 84 7.04 66.58 -5.53
N LYS A 85 7.81 67.07 -6.49
CA LYS A 85 7.72 66.78 -7.92
C LYS A 85 8.00 65.32 -8.21
N TYR A 86 8.79 64.66 -7.36
CA TYR A 86 9.23 63.25 -7.52
C TYR A 86 8.43 62.27 -6.66
N SER A 87 7.32 62.71 -6.03
CA SER A 87 6.52 61.85 -5.11
C SER A 87 6.00 60.57 -5.74
N GLU A 88 5.65 60.58 -7.03
CA GLU A 88 5.19 59.37 -7.76
C GLU A 88 6.30 58.31 -7.86
N ARG A 89 7.56 58.71 -8.07
CA ARG A 89 8.71 57.81 -8.12
C ARG A 89 8.97 57.14 -6.75
N PHE A 90 8.49 57.72 -5.65
CA PHE A 90 8.59 57.15 -4.30
C PHE A 90 7.30 56.48 -3.83
N GLY A 91 6.35 56.18 -4.73
CA GLY A 91 5.08 55.55 -4.37
C GLY A 91 4.18 56.40 -3.46
N GLY A 92 4.27 57.73 -3.56
CA GLY A 92 3.44 58.70 -2.83
C GLY A 92 3.98 59.11 -1.45
N LYS A 93 5.10 58.53 -0.98
CA LYS A 93 5.77 58.90 0.28
C LYS A 93 7.16 59.42 -0.02
N VAL A 94 7.32 60.73 0.06
CA VAL A 94 8.61 61.41 -0.16
C VAL A 94 9.56 61.14 1.01
N PRO A 95 10.81 60.66 0.76
CA PRO A 95 11.78 60.44 1.81
C PRO A 95 12.19 61.79 2.46
N SER A 96 12.30 61.80 3.77
CA SER A 96 12.78 62.97 4.53
C SER A 96 14.29 62.96 4.73
N SER A 97 14.97 61.86 4.38
CA SER A 97 16.43 61.67 4.53
C SER A 97 17.12 61.64 3.17
N SER A 98 18.27 62.29 3.04
CA SER A 98 19.17 62.18 1.87
C SER A 98 20.12 61.00 1.99
N PRO A 99 20.60 60.41 0.88
CA PRO A 99 20.32 60.74 -0.51
C PRO A 99 18.96 60.24 -0.98
N HIS A 100 18.37 60.87 -2.01
CA HIS A 100 17.06 60.52 -2.54
C HIS A 100 17.17 59.53 -3.73
N PHE A 101 18.18 59.74 -4.60
CA PHE A 101 18.44 58.90 -5.75
C PHE A 101 19.91 58.50 -5.79
N TRP A 102 20.18 57.42 -6.50
CA TRP A 102 21.54 56.97 -6.82
C TRP A 102 21.62 56.42 -8.23
N PHE A 103 22.81 56.55 -8.86
CA PHE A 103 23.08 56.11 -10.22
C PHE A 103 24.49 55.57 -10.35
N TYR A 104 24.71 54.75 -11.39
CA TYR A 104 26.04 54.34 -11.78
C TYR A 104 26.43 54.95 -13.11
N VAL A 105 27.72 55.18 -13.29
CA VAL A 105 28.30 55.60 -14.57
C VAL A 105 29.41 54.64 -15.01
N SER A 106 29.76 54.72 -16.29
CA SER A 106 30.87 53.93 -16.83
C SER A 106 32.21 54.36 -16.26
N SER A 107 33.19 53.46 -16.18
CA SER A 107 34.56 53.78 -15.77
C SER A 107 35.29 54.80 -16.66
N LYS A 108 34.71 55.12 -17.83
CA LYS A 108 35.21 56.15 -18.74
C LYS A 108 34.58 57.57 -18.48
N PHE A 109 33.67 57.63 -17.52
CA PHE A 109 33.02 58.87 -17.16
C PHE A 109 33.98 59.75 -16.32
N ASP A 110 34.16 61.01 -16.78
CA ASP A 110 34.96 61.97 -16.05
C ASP A 110 34.04 62.90 -15.21
N PRO A 111 33.88 62.59 -13.91
CA PRO A 111 32.91 63.30 -13.09
C PRO A 111 33.28 64.73 -12.87
N GLU A 112 34.57 65.07 -12.85
CA GLU A 112 35.02 66.46 -12.60
C GLU A 112 34.66 67.37 -13.76
N ASN A 113 34.95 66.97 -14.98
CA ASN A 113 34.70 67.74 -16.19
C ASN A 113 33.19 67.78 -16.53
N GLU A 114 32.49 66.63 -16.44
CA GLU A 114 31.08 66.58 -16.77
C GLU A 114 30.19 67.36 -15.80
N PHE A 115 30.43 67.28 -14.51
CA PHE A 115 29.66 68.05 -13.53
C PHE A 115 30.04 69.54 -13.56
N ALA A 116 31.28 69.91 -13.86
CA ALA A 116 31.67 71.29 -14.05
C ALA A 116 31.01 71.91 -15.29
N ALA A 117 30.96 71.16 -16.41
CA ALA A 117 30.30 71.59 -17.63
C ALA A 117 28.78 71.81 -17.40
N LEU A 118 28.09 70.85 -16.79
CA LEU A 118 26.67 71.00 -16.45
C LEU A 118 26.39 72.17 -15.48
N ASN A 119 27.25 72.38 -14.52
CA ASN A 119 27.09 73.49 -13.56
C ASN A 119 27.34 74.86 -14.20
N ALA A 120 28.21 74.91 -15.25
CA ALA A 120 28.48 76.16 -15.97
C ALA A 120 27.33 76.61 -16.92
N GLU A 121 26.48 75.65 -17.34
CA GLU A 121 25.32 75.95 -18.18
C GLU A 121 24.08 76.41 -17.39
N LEU A 122 24.10 76.27 -16.08
CA LEU A 122 22.98 76.58 -15.20
C LEU A 122 23.01 78.09 -14.71
N PRO A 123 21.87 78.74 -14.52
CA PRO A 123 21.79 80.06 -13.87
C PRO A 123 22.28 79.92 -12.42
N SER A 124 22.77 81.02 -11.84
CA SER A 124 23.41 81.08 -10.51
C SER A 124 22.55 80.47 -9.38
N ASP A 125 21.22 80.51 -9.50
CA ASP A 125 20.28 79.92 -8.55
C ASP A 125 20.17 78.37 -8.70
N GLY A 126 20.59 77.83 -9.84
CA GLY A 126 20.49 76.37 -10.20
C GLY A 126 21.72 75.60 -9.84
N HIS A 127 22.82 76.22 -9.46
CA HIS A 127 24.09 75.53 -9.19
C HIS A 127 23.94 74.48 -8.08
N PHE A 128 24.53 73.32 -8.29
CA PHE A 128 24.56 72.20 -7.31
C PHE A 128 25.99 71.97 -6.81
N LYS A 129 26.10 71.46 -5.60
CA LYS A 129 27.40 71.10 -5.00
C LYS A 129 27.79 69.72 -5.35
N VAL A 130 29.03 69.54 -5.81
CA VAL A 130 29.62 68.20 -6.08
C VAL A 130 30.61 67.88 -4.99
N ILE A 131 30.46 66.75 -4.36
CA ILE A 131 31.35 66.20 -3.33
C ILE A 131 31.96 64.94 -3.89
N MET A 132 33.26 64.92 -4.04
CA MET A 132 33.96 63.65 -4.44
C MET A 132 34.41 62.94 -3.18
N ASP A 133 34.00 61.73 -3.04
CA ASP A 133 34.30 60.89 -1.88
C ASP A 133 34.92 59.53 -2.33
N ASN A 134 35.64 58.91 -1.45
CA ASN A 134 36.09 57.53 -1.62
C ASN A 134 35.50 56.70 -0.50
N ASP A 135 34.91 55.59 -0.81
CA ASP A 135 34.43 54.69 0.25
C ASP A 135 35.64 53.96 0.89
N ASP A 136 36.24 54.62 1.86
CA ASP A 136 37.33 54.11 2.65
C ASP A 136 36.88 53.32 3.88
N ASN A 137 35.59 52.91 3.91
CA ASN A 137 34.99 52.21 5.05
C ASN A 137 35.37 50.72 5.12
N VAL A 138 36.71 50.46 5.07
CA VAL A 138 37.31 49.11 5.16
C VAL A 138 36.82 48.36 6.40
N TRP A 139 36.56 49.08 7.51
CA TRP A 139 36.04 48.48 8.74
C TRP A 139 34.58 48.05 8.63
N GLY A 140 33.77 48.76 7.85
CA GLY A 140 32.38 48.36 7.57
C GLY A 140 32.34 47.06 6.79
N HIS A 141 33.09 46.96 5.72
CA HIS A 141 33.16 45.74 4.90
C HIS A 141 33.76 44.55 5.64
N ILE A 142 34.76 44.76 6.50
CA ILE A 142 35.31 43.71 7.35
C ILE A 142 34.28 43.23 8.39
N MET A 143 33.52 44.15 8.99
CA MET A 143 32.47 43.81 9.96
C MET A 143 31.34 42.99 9.29
N ASP A 144 30.86 43.41 8.12
CA ASP A 144 29.81 42.68 7.39
C ASP A 144 30.25 41.31 6.94
N TRP A 145 31.52 41.16 6.53
CA TRP A 145 32.06 39.88 6.03
C TRP A 145 32.41 38.88 7.16
N PHE A 146 32.89 39.39 8.32
CA PHE A 146 33.35 38.50 9.42
C PHE A 146 32.35 38.40 10.57
N LEU A 147 31.47 39.36 10.77
CA LEU A 147 30.52 39.34 11.89
C LEU A 147 29.53 38.17 11.75
N PHE A 148 29.02 37.94 10.55
CA PHE A 148 28.08 36.81 10.29
C PHE A 148 28.75 35.45 10.45
N PRO A 149 29.92 35.14 9.88
CA PRO A 149 30.63 33.88 10.13
C PRO A 149 31.06 33.69 11.60
N ILE A 150 31.48 34.75 12.29
CA ILE A 150 31.84 34.66 13.70
C ILE A 150 30.60 34.39 14.56
N LEU A 151 29.48 34.98 14.27
CA LEU A 151 28.20 34.73 14.94
C LEU A 151 27.73 33.28 14.69
N LEU A 152 27.89 32.76 13.46
CA LEU A 152 27.62 31.37 13.11
C LEU A 152 28.54 30.40 13.87
N ILE A 153 29.84 30.70 13.96
CA ILE A 153 30.79 29.88 14.68
C ILE A 153 30.50 29.90 16.19
N LEU A 154 30.19 31.06 16.76
CA LEU A 154 29.79 31.16 18.16
C LEU A 154 28.48 30.45 18.44
N MET A 155 27.48 30.56 17.55
CA MET A 155 26.24 29.79 17.62
C MET A 155 26.52 28.29 17.53
N TRP A 156 27.41 27.86 16.62
CA TRP A 156 27.80 26.48 16.44
C TRP A 156 28.52 25.92 17.69
N VAL A 157 29.49 26.66 18.22
CA VAL A 157 30.21 26.28 19.45
C VAL A 157 29.26 26.24 20.66
N PHE A 158 28.30 27.18 20.74
CA PHE A 158 27.33 27.21 21.83
C PHE A 158 26.31 26.08 21.70
N MET A 159 25.84 25.77 20.51
CA MET A 159 24.96 24.64 20.23
C MET A 159 25.64 23.30 20.56
N PHE A 160 26.93 23.15 20.18
CA PHE A 160 27.72 21.96 20.52
C PHE A 160 28.06 21.88 22.02
N ARG A 161 28.25 22.98 22.70
CA ARG A 161 28.51 23.01 24.14
C ARG A 161 27.24 22.69 24.97
N GLY A 162 26.08 23.09 24.46
CA GLY A 162 24.77 22.67 24.99
C GLY A 162 24.52 21.19 24.77
N PHE A 163 24.91 20.67 23.61
CA PHE A 163 24.74 19.27 23.23
C PHE A 163 25.63 18.33 24.05
N ASN A 164 26.87 18.73 24.32
CA ASN A 164 27.82 17.92 25.10
C ASN A 164 27.47 17.86 26.60
N ARG A 165 26.76 18.84 27.12
CA ARG A 165 26.33 18.85 28.53
C ARG A 165 25.18 17.88 28.82
N ASN A 166 24.40 17.54 27.79
CA ASN A 166 23.30 16.58 27.90
C ASN A 166 23.76 15.11 27.67
N MET A 167 24.98 14.90 27.20
CA MET A 167 25.50 13.54 26.94
C MET A 167 26.19 12.88 28.15
N ASN A 168 26.41 13.61 29.26
CA ASN A 168 27.17 13.10 30.41
C ASN A 168 26.35 12.99 31.72
N GLY A 169 25.04 12.85 31.65
CA GLY A 169 24.17 12.82 32.83
C GLY A 169 23.17 11.69 32.88
N GLY A 170 23.55 10.53 33.43
CA GLY A 170 22.64 9.55 34.03
C GLY A 170 22.26 8.32 33.18
N PRO A 171 22.09 7.12 33.80
CA PRO A 171 21.69 5.88 33.13
C PRO A 171 20.20 5.90 32.84
N GLY A 172 19.78 6.33 31.60
CA GLY A 172 18.37 6.32 31.22
C GLY A 172 17.98 7.11 29.97
N GLY A 173 18.91 7.79 29.28
CA GLY A 173 18.60 8.61 28.10
C GLY A 173 19.12 8.02 26.78
N GLN A 174 18.39 7.06 26.21
CA GLN A 174 18.68 6.43 24.91
C GLN A 174 17.98 7.20 23.79
N GLY A 175 18.67 8.13 23.15
CA GLY A 175 18.13 8.93 22.04
C GLY A 175 19.15 9.92 21.46
N GLY A 176 20.34 9.44 21.02
CA GLY A 176 21.31 10.25 20.27
C GLY A 176 21.13 10.08 18.76
N ILE A 177 21.59 11.07 17.97
CA ILE A 177 21.60 11.05 16.50
C ILE A 177 22.22 9.79 15.90
N PHE A 178 23.04 9.06 16.68
CA PHE A 178 23.64 7.78 16.30
C PHE A 178 22.74 6.55 16.51
N SER A 179 21.49 6.71 16.98
CA SER A 179 20.54 5.59 17.11
C SER A 179 19.74 5.30 15.83
N VAL A 180 19.91 6.07 14.78
CA VAL A 180 19.20 5.94 13.49
C VAL A 180 19.44 4.58 12.81
N GLY A 181 20.55 3.91 13.12
CA GLY A 181 20.88 2.59 12.57
C GLY A 181 20.51 1.40 13.47
N LYS A 182 19.87 1.62 14.62
CA LYS A 182 19.42 0.49 15.46
C LYS A 182 18.14 -0.12 14.92
N SER A 183 18.08 -1.44 14.93
CA SER A 183 16.88 -2.17 14.53
C SER A 183 15.70 -1.80 15.43
N THR A 184 14.56 -1.45 14.82
CA THR A 184 13.26 -1.28 15.49
C THR A 184 12.52 -2.61 15.66
N GLY A 185 13.18 -3.73 15.33
CA GLY A 185 12.59 -5.07 15.46
C GLY A 185 12.02 -5.29 16.86
N LYS A 186 10.73 -5.60 16.93
CA LYS A 186 10.08 -5.93 18.18
C LYS A 186 10.58 -7.30 18.65
N LEU A 187 11.35 -7.31 19.72
CA LEU A 187 11.71 -8.54 20.40
C LEU A 187 10.53 -8.94 21.30
N ALA A 188 9.92 -10.07 21.03
CA ALA A 188 9.06 -10.75 21.97
C ALA A 188 9.88 -11.83 22.69
N ASP A 189 10.14 -11.65 23.99
CA ASP A 189 10.80 -12.67 24.80
C ASP A 189 9.92 -13.92 24.91
N LYS A 190 10.51 -15.06 25.27
CA LYS A 190 9.84 -16.37 25.40
C LYS A 190 8.50 -16.33 26.13
N ASN A 191 8.35 -15.45 27.12
CA ASN A 191 7.15 -15.33 27.93
C ASN A 191 6.06 -14.43 27.29
N GLU A 192 6.38 -13.72 26.20
CA GLU A 192 5.44 -12.83 25.50
C GLU A 192 4.76 -13.50 24.33
N VAL A 193 5.39 -14.55 23.74
CA VAL A 193 4.81 -15.32 22.63
C VAL A 193 3.92 -16.43 23.21
N LYS A 194 2.66 -16.11 23.48
CA LYS A 194 1.66 -17.07 24.01
C LYS A 194 0.97 -17.89 22.93
N VAL A 195 1.11 -17.50 21.67
CA VAL A 195 0.44 -18.14 20.53
C VAL A 195 1.10 -19.47 20.20
N THR A 196 0.32 -20.53 20.09
CA THR A 196 0.72 -21.89 19.74
C THR A 196 -0.07 -22.40 18.54
N PHE A 197 0.21 -23.61 18.02
CA PHE A 197 -0.59 -24.20 16.94
C PHE A 197 -2.06 -24.46 17.31
N LYS A 198 -2.41 -24.46 18.59
CA LYS A 198 -3.80 -24.55 19.05
C LYS A 198 -4.61 -23.29 18.75
N ASP A 199 -3.92 -22.16 18.62
CA ASP A 199 -4.54 -20.85 18.34
C ASP A 199 -4.63 -20.57 16.84
N VAL A 200 -4.03 -21.43 16.00
CA VAL A 200 -4.09 -21.38 14.55
C VAL A 200 -5.09 -22.42 14.07
N ALA A 201 -6.23 -21.99 13.56
CA ALA A 201 -7.22 -22.87 12.93
C ALA A 201 -6.80 -23.19 11.49
N GLY A 202 -7.12 -24.40 11.02
CA GLY A 202 -6.78 -24.84 9.67
C GLY A 202 -5.28 -24.91 9.38
N LEU A 203 -4.90 -24.65 8.12
CA LEU A 203 -3.52 -24.64 7.63
C LEU A 203 -2.77 -25.96 7.87
N TYR A 204 -3.43 -27.08 7.68
CA TYR A 204 -2.87 -28.41 8.01
C TYR A 204 -1.56 -28.67 7.29
N GLY A 205 -1.50 -28.48 5.96
CA GLY A 205 -0.29 -28.72 5.18
C GLY A 205 0.87 -27.80 5.60
N ALA A 206 0.60 -26.50 5.78
CA ALA A 206 1.61 -25.56 6.22
C ALA A 206 2.09 -25.84 7.66
N LYS A 207 1.20 -26.30 8.56
CA LYS A 207 1.56 -26.73 9.92
C LYS A 207 2.48 -27.93 9.92
N ASP A 208 2.21 -28.93 9.09
CA ASP A 208 3.04 -30.14 8.98
C ASP A 208 4.46 -29.76 8.52
N GLU A 209 4.59 -28.88 7.53
CA GLU A 209 5.88 -28.43 7.05
C GLU A 209 6.66 -27.59 8.10
N VAL A 210 5.99 -26.69 8.81
CA VAL A 210 6.66 -25.89 9.84
C VAL A 210 6.93 -26.68 11.14
N MET A 211 6.25 -27.80 11.35
CA MET A 211 6.49 -28.69 12.51
C MET A 211 7.90 -29.28 12.47
N GLU A 212 8.45 -29.53 11.28
CA GLU A 212 9.85 -29.94 11.14
C GLU A 212 10.81 -28.88 11.68
N ILE A 213 10.49 -27.60 11.46
CA ILE A 213 11.28 -26.46 11.99
C ILE A 213 11.20 -26.42 13.53
N VAL A 214 10.00 -26.67 14.07
CA VAL A 214 9.79 -26.73 15.53
C VAL A 214 10.56 -27.91 16.14
N ASP A 215 10.45 -29.12 15.58
CA ASP A 215 11.16 -30.31 16.08
C ASP A 215 12.68 -30.09 16.03
N PHE A 216 13.13 -29.42 14.96
CA PHE A 216 14.53 -29.07 14.82
C PHE A 216 15.00 -28.08 15.94
N LEU A 217 14.24 -27.01 16.22
CA LEU A 217 14.57 -26.05 17.28
C LEU A 217 14.54 -26.69 18.67
N LYS A 218 13.63 -27.66 18.88
CA LYS A 218 13.54 -28.42 20.14
C LYS A 218 14.67 -29.45 20.29
N ASN A 219 15.01 -30.16 19.19
CA ASN A 219 15.91 -31.31 19.20
C ASN A 219 17.00 -31.27 18.12
N PRO A 220 17.89 -30.25 18.09
CA PRO A 220 18.85 -30.06 17.00
C PRO A 220 19.83 -31.25 16.85
N LYS A 221 20.17 -31.95 17.95
CA LYS A 221 21.09 -33.07 17.93
C LYS A 221 20.58 -34.27 17.14
N LYS A 222 19.27 -34.51 17.10
CA LYS A 222 18.64 -35.61 16.33
C LYS A 222 18.99 -35.53 14.85
N TYR A 223 19.06 -34.35 14.29
CA TYR A 223 19.32 -34.12 12.88
C TYR A 223 20.82 -34.06 12.56
N THR A 224 21.60 -33.41 13.42
CA THR A 224 23.04 -33.22 13.19
C THR A 224 23.85 -34.51 13.31
N THR A 225 23.42 -35.47 14.15
CA THR A 225 24.08 -36.79 14.26
C THR A 225 23.97 -37.63 13.02
N LEU A 226 22.93 -37.42 12.20
CA LEU A 226 22.71 -38.12 10.93
C LEU A 226 23.34 -37.38 9.74
N GLY A 227 24.06 -36.26 9.99
CA GLY A 227 24.65 -35.41 8.93
C GLY A 227 23.65 -34.50 8.21
N GLY A 228 22.43 -34.39 8.70
CA GLY A 228 21.40 -33.50 8.18
C GLY A 228 21.82 -32.03 8.34
N LYS A 229 21.63 -31.24 7.28
CA LYS A 229 21.80 -29.79 7.33
C LYS A 229 20.46 -29.13 7.65
N ILE A 230 20.51 -28.20 8.57
CA ILE A 230 19.35 -27.43 9.04
C ILE A 230 18.97 -26.41 7.98
N PRO A 231 17.70 -26.25 7.61
CA PRO A 231 17.29 -25.14 6.79
C PRO A 231 17.55 -23.82 7.55
N LYS A 232 18.27 -22.91 6.92
CA LYS A 232 18.55 -21.58 7.52
C LYS A 232 17.36 -20.67 7.49
N GLY A 233 16.47 -20.86 6.53
CA GLY A 233 15.29 -20.05 6.36
C GLY A 233 14.16 -20.75 5.61
N ALA A 234 12.93 -20.32 5.89
CA ALA A 234 11.74 -20.72 5.13
C ALA A 234 10.93 -19.49 4.74
N LEU A 235 10.35 -19.54 3.55
CA LEU A 235 9.53 -18.49 2.97
C LEU A 235 8.06 -18.92 3.02
N LEU A 236 7.22 -18.17 3.75
CA LEU A 236 5.78 -18.34 3.78
C LEU A 236 5.17 -17.55 2.60
N VAL A 237 4.55 -18.27 1.66
CA VAL A 237 3.99 -17.70 0.44
C VAL A 237 2.49 -17.91 0.41
N GLY A 238 1.70 -16.89 0.12
CA GLY A 238 0.26 -17.02 -0.04
C GLY A 238 -0.48 -15.70 -0.06
N PRO A 239 -1.78 -15.73 -0.33
CA PRO A 239 -2.63 -14.53 -0.36
C PRO A 239 -2.62 -13.75 0.96
N PRO A 240 -2.95 -12.45 0.95
CA PRO A 240 -3.08 -11.68 2.19
C PRO A 240 -4.19 -12.26 3.08
N GLY A 241 -4.04 -12.09 4.39
CA GLY A 241 -5.06 -12.53 5.36
C GLY A 241 -5.09 -14.04 5.68
N THR A 242 -4.24 -14.87 5.06
CA THR A 242 -4.22 -16.33 5.29
C THR A 242 -3.54 -16.76 6.59
N GLY A 243 -3.01 -15.83 7.40
CA GLY A 243 -2.45 -16.14 8.71
C GLY A 243 -0.95 -16.39 8.75
N LYS A 244 -0.17 -16.01 7.71
CA LYS A 244 1.30 -16.20 7.66
C LYS A 244 2.04 -15.69 8.88
N THR A 245 1.75 -14.46 9.30
CA THR A 245 2.33 -13.85 10.51
C THR A 245 1.91 -14.57 11.79
N LEU A 246 0.67 -15.05 11.87
CA LEU A 246 0.15 -15.82 12.99
C LEU A 246 0.85 -17.18 13.08
N LEU A 247 1.00 -17.86 11.95
CA LEU A 247 1.72 -19.14 11.84
C LEU A 247 3.18 -19.00 12.29
N ALA A 248 3.89 -17.96 11.84
CA ALA A 248 5.26 -17.70 12.26
C ALA A 248 5.39 -17.48 13.79
N LYS A 249 4.44 -16.76 14.40
CA LYS A 249 4.38 -16.61 15.85
C LYS A 249 4.09 -17.95 16.56
N ALA A 250 3.20 -18.75 16.02
CA ALA A 250 2.86 -20.07 16.57
C ALA A 250 4.05 -21.03 16.53
N VAL A 251 4.87 -20.99 15.46
CA VAL A 251 6.12 -21.76 15.38
C VAL A 251 7.06 -21.39 16.54
N ALA A 252 7.23 -20.11 16.81
CA ALA A 252 8.09 -19.67 17.92
C ALA A 252 7.54 -20.05 19.29
N GLY A 253 6.23 -19.89 19.49
CA GLY A 253 5.58 -20.31 20.74
C GLY A 253 5.63 -21.80 20.97
N GLU A 254 5.39 -22.60 19.93
CA GLU A 254 5.47 -24.06 19.99
C GLU A 254 6.90 -24.55 20.26
N ALA A 255 7.90 -23.91 19.63
CA ALA A 255 9.31 -24.19 19.86
C ALA A 255 9.83 -23.61 21.19
N ASN A 256 9.09 -22.72 21.84
CA ASN A 256 9.47 -22.01 23.05
C ASN A 256 10.81 -21.24 22.90
N VAL A 257 10.96 -20.49 21.81
CA VAL A 257 12.15 -19.69 21.49
C VAL A 257 11.79 -18.21 21.36
N PRO A 258 12.77 -17.30 21.54
CA PRO A 258 12.57 -15.87 21.28
C PRO A 258 12.17 -15.59 19.83
N PHE A 259 11.31 -14.60 19.63
CA PHE A 259 10.78 -14.20 18.34
C PHE A 259 11.10 -12.75 18.04
N PHE A 260 11.87 -12.50 16.99
CA PHE A 260 12.15 -11.18 16.45
C PHE A 260 11.24 -10.93 15.26
N SER A 261 10.42 -9.89 15.30
CA SER A 261 9.52 -9.53 14.20
C SER A 261 9.86 -8.16 13.66
N ILE A 262 10.02 -8.07 12.34
CA ILE A 262 10.29 -6.85 11.61
C ILE A 262 9.53 -6.88 10.28
N SER A 263 9.10 -5.72 9.78
CA SER A 263 8.58 -5.59 8.41
C SER A 263 9.72 -5.36 7.43
N GLY A 264 9.63 -5.92 6.22
CA GLY A 264 10.55 -5.60 5.13
C GLY A 264 10.59 -4.11 4.82
N SER A 265 9.48 -3.40 4.98
CA SER A 265 9.41 -1.94 4.84
C SER A 265 10.27 -1.17 5.84
N ASP A 266 10.51 -1.73 7.04
CA ASP A 266 11.35 -1.09 8.06
C ASP A 266 12.84 -1.02 7.67
N PHE A 267 13.24 -1.78 6.67
CA PHE A 267 14.59 -1.74 6.11
C PHE A 267 14.74 -0.73 4.97
N VAL A 268 13.62 -0.23 4.42
CA VAL A 268 13.64 0.74 3.32
C VAL A 268 13.66 2.15 3.89
N GLU A 269 14.82 2.80 3.81
CA GLU A 269 15.04 4.15 4.32
C GLU A 269 15.58 5.05 3.21
N MET A 270 15.42 6.37 3.38
CA MET A 270 15.95 7.36 2.43
C MET A 270 17.47 7.61 2.62
N PHE A 271 18.01 7.24 3.76
CA PHE A 271 19.42 7.49 4.08
C PHE A 271 20.29 6.28 3.75
N VAL A 272 21.35 6.51 2.98
CA VAL A 272 22.27 5.46 2.52
C VAL A 272 22.91 4.72 3.70
N GLY A 273 22.87 3.39 3.68
CA GLY A 273 23.48 2.50 4.67
C GLY A 273 22.69 2.25 5.94
N VAL A 274 21.57 2.93 6.17
CA VAL A 274 20.75 2.75 7.38
C VAL A 274 20.04 1.40 7.36
N GLY A 275 19.44 1.01 6.22
CA GLY A 275 18.81 -0.30 6.05
C GLY A 275 19.78 -1.45 6.29
N ALA A 276 20.94 -1.39 5.66
CA ALA A 276 22.00 -2.39 5.87
C ALA A 276 22.51 -2.43 7.32
N SER A 277 22.56 -1.30 8.01
CA SER A 277 22.93 -1.24 9.43
C SER A 277 21.88 -1.91 10.32
N ARG A 278 20.58 -1.70 10.05
CA ARG A 278 19.48 -2.37 10.77
C ARG A 278 19.50 -3.88 10.56
N VAL A 279 19.77 -4.35 9.35
CA VAL A 279 19.95 -5.78 9.08
C VAL A 279 21.05 -6.35 9.95
N ARG A 280 22.26 -5.75 9.95
CA ARG A 280 23.39 -6.21 10.79
C ARG A 280 23.04 -6.23 12.27
N ASP A 281 22.38 -5.19 12.77
CA ASP A 281 22.01 -5.11 14.19
C ASP A 281 20.99 -6.18 14.58
N LEU A 282 19.95 -6.41 13.75
CA LEU A 282 18.95 -7.46 13.94
C LEU A 282 19.61 -8.84 14.03
N PHE A 283 20.48 -9.17 13.06
CA PHE A 283 21.12 -10.48 13.03
C PHE A 283 22.15 -10.65 14.15
N ARG A 284 22.84 -9.58 14.58
CA ARG A 284 23.68 -9.60 15.77
C ARG A 284 22.88 -9.94 17.02
N GLN A 285 21.75 -9.26 17.25
CA GLN A 285 20.86 -9.51 18.39
C GLN A 285 20.29 -10.94 18.36
N ALA A 286 19.93 -11.44 17.17
CA ALA A 286 19.44 -12.81 17.00
C ALA A 286 20.53 -13.85 17.35
N LYS A 287 21.77 -13.63 16.94
CA LYS A 287 22.91 -14.50 17.29
C LYS A 287 23.16 -14.52 18.82
N GLU A 288 23.03 -13.40 19.49
CA GLU A 288 23.16 -13.29 20.96
C GLU A 288 22.09 -14.04 21.73
N LYS A 289 20.87 -14.18 21.14
CA LYS A 289 19.71 -14.83 21.76
C LYS A 289 19.36 -16.21 21.18
N ALA A 290 20.27 -16.81 20.43
CA ALA A 290 20.05 -18.16 19.87
C ALA A 290 19.86 -19.22 20.97
N PRO A 291 18.96 -20.23 20.79
CA PRO A 291 18.12 -20.45 19.62
C PRO A 291 16.93 -19.46 19.57
N CYS A 292 16.67 -18.92 18.35
CA CYS A 292 15.59 -17.94 18.13
C CYS A 292 15.05 -18.00 16.70
N ILE A 293 13.90 -17.35 16.47
CA ILE A 293 13.33 -17.12 15.14
C ILE A 293 13.38 -15.63 14.82
N VAL A 294 13.87 -15.30 13.61
CA VAL A 294 13.77 -13.98 13.00
C VAL A 294 12.67 -14.03 11.94
N PHE A 295 11.64 -13.25 12.10
CA PHE A 295 10.53 -13.16 11.16
C PHE A 295 10.57 -11.82 10.42
N ILE A 296 10.57 -11.90 9.09
CA ILE A 296 10.56 -10.74 8.20
C ILE A 296 9.25 -10.78 7.43
N ASP A 297 8.31 -9.91 7.79
CA ASP A 297 7.06 -9.78 7.06
C ASP A 297 7.24 -8.90 5.83
N GLU A 298 6.43 -9.13 4.77
CA GLU A 298 6.51 -8.38 3.52
C GLU A 298 7.94 -8.29 2.95
N ILE A 299 8.63 -9.42 2.87
CA ILE A 299 10.03 -9.47 2.40
C ILE A 299 10.19 -8.89 0.99
N ASP A 300 9.15 -8.88 0.18
CA ASP A 300 9.11 -8.30 -1.16
C ASP A 300 9.35 -6.78 -1.16
N ALA A 301 9.16 -6.10 -0.04
CA ALA A 301 9.55 -4.70 0.12
C ALA A 301 11.05 -4.49 -0.11
N VAL A 302 11.91 -5.43 0.28
CA VAL A 302 13.38 -5.40 0.12
C VAL A 302 13.86 -6.35 -0.97
N GLY A 303 13.24 -7.52 -1.06
CA GLY A 303 13.70 -8.67 -1.85
C GLY A 303 13.30 -8.68 -3.32
N ARG A 304 12.73 -7.61 -3.87
CA ARG A 304 12.26 -7.58 -5.26
C ARG A 304 13.40 -7.69 -6.27
N ALA A 305 13.22 -8.50 -7.32
CA ALA A 305 14.18 -8.66 -8.41
C ALA A 305 14.51 -7.34 -9.13
N ARG A 306 15.71 -7.23 -9.65
CA ARG A 306 16.20 -6.07 -10.39
C ARG A 306 15.36 -5.85 -11.64
N GLY A 307 14.73 -4.69 -11.78
CA GLY A 307 14.06 -4.29 -13.01
C GLY A 307 15.07 -3.82 -14.05
N LYS A 308 14.85 -4.15 -15.32
CA LYS A 308 15.71 -3.70 -16.43
C LYS A 308 15.69 -2.18 -16.68
N ASN A 309 14.76 -1.45 -16.06
CA ASN A 309 14.67 0.01 -16.16
C ASN A 309 15.36 0.65 -14.95
N ALA A 310 16.68 0.79 -15.05
CA ALA A 310 17.50 1.54 -14.12
C ALA A 310 17.27 3.06 -14.30
N GLY A 311 16.28 3.59 -13.63
CA GLY A 311 16.01 5.02 -13.51
C GLY A 311 15.85 5.38 -12.04
N PHE A 312 16.91 6.08 -11.51
CA PHE A 312 16.93 6.84 -10.27
C PHE A 312 17.19 6.13 -8.92
N SER A 313 18.10 6.71 -8.20
CA SER A 313 18.78 6.53 -6.91
C SER A 313 18.08 5.84 -5.72
N SER A 314 16.79 5.59 -5.74
CA SER A 314 16.10 4.88 -4.67
C SER A 314 16.26 3.35 -4.72
N ASN A 315 16.72 2.81 -5.85
CA ASN A 315 16.95 1.37 -6.01
C ASN A 315 18.28 0.91 -5.38
N ASP A 316 19.30 1.79 -5.35
CA ASP A 316 20.64 1.43 -4.86
C ASP A 316 20.64 1.09 -3.37
N GLU A 317 19.89 1.84 -2.54
CA GLU A 317 19.84 1.60 -1.10
C GLU A 317 19.11 0.28 -0.77
N ARG A 318 18.08 -0.01 -1.52
CA ARG A 318 17.35 -1.27 -1.40
C ARG A 318 18.19 -2.48 -1.78
N GLU A 319 18.97 -2.36 -2.88
CA GLU A 319 19.93 -3.39 -3.29
C GLU A 319 21.04 -3.59 -2.25
N ASN A 320 21.55 -2.52 -1.67
CA ASN A 320 22.55 -2.58 -0.60
C ASN A 320 22.01 -3.33 0.63
N THR A 321 20.76 -3.05 0.99
CA THR A 321 20.07 -3.70 2.10
C THR A 321 19.82 -5.18 1.80
N LEU A 322 19.36 -5.52 0.58
CA LEU A 322 19.20 -6.90 0.14
C LEU A 322 20.53 -7.65 0.17
N ASN A 323 21.59 -7.07 -0.38
CA ASN A 323 22.92 -7.69 -0.37
C ASN A 323 23.46 -7.92 1.06
N GLN A 324 23.18 -7.00 1.98
CA GLN A 324 23.51 -7.17 3.39
C GLN A 324 22.71 -8.32 4.03
N LEU A 325 21.40 -8.41 3.73
CA LEU A 325 20.53 -9.53 4.19
C LEU A 325 21.08 -10.87 3.71
N LEU A 326 21.42 -10.98 2.42
CA LEU A 326 22.01 -12.19 1.84
C LEU A 326 23.34 -12.53 2.52
N THR A 327 24.19 -11.54 2.77
CA THR A 327 25.48 -11.71 3.44
C THR A 327 25.32 -12.22 4.88
N GLU A 328 24.37 -11.65 5.64
CA GLU A 328 24.10 -12.11 7.00
C GLU A 328 23.55 -13.54 7.03
N MET A 329 22.64 -13.90 6.09
CA MET A 329 22.13 -15.26 5.97
C MET A 329 23.22 -16.26 5.59
N ASP A 330 24.13 -15.90 4.67
CA ASP A 330 25.27 -16.76 4.30
C ASP A 330 26.26 -16.90 5.46
N GLY A 331 26.45 -15.83 6.25
CA GLY A 331 27.35 -15.77 7.39
C GLY A 331 26.92 -16.61 8.62
N PHE A 332 25.73 -17.23 8.58
CA PHE A 332 25.35 -18.20 9.61
C PHE A 332 26.10 -19.52 9.43
N GLY A 333 26.75 -19.98 10.46
CA GLY A 333 27.21 -21.38 10.55
C GLY A 333 25.99 -22.34 10.51
N THR A 334 26.18 -23.53 9.98
CA THR A 334 25.12 -24.55 9.82
C THR A 334 24.39 -24.94 11.12
N ASN A 335 24.85 -24.48 12.28
CA ASN A 335 24.32 -24.84 13.60
C ASN A 335 24.14 -23.63 14.51
N SER A 336 23.91 -22.43 13.99
CA SER A 336 23.79 -21.22 14.80
C SER A 336 22.53 -21.15 15.67
N GLY A 337 21.56 -22.02 15.47
CA GLY A 337 20.28 -22.00 16.21
C GLY A 337 19.36 -20.82 15.83
N VAL A 338 19.72 -20.04 14.82
CA VAL A 338 18.85 -18.96 14.31
C VAL A 338 18.18 -19.44 13.03
N ILE A 339 16.86 -19.36 12.99
CA ILE A 339 16.05 -19.65 11.79
C ILE A 339 15.39 -18.35 11.34
N VAL A 340 15.46 -18.06 10.04
CA VAL A 340 14.81 -16.91 9.43
C VAL A 340 13.53 -17.36 8.75
N LEU A 341 12.38 -16.88 9.21
CA LEU A 341 11.12 -17.03 8.53
C LEU A 341 10.81 -15.71 7.80
N ALA A 342 10.43 -15.78 6.54
CA ALA A 342 9.96 -14.60 5.81
C ALA A 342 8.56 -14.86 5.27
N ALA A 343 7.76 -13.81 5.11
CA ALA A 343 6.44 -13.88 4.51
C ALA A 343 6.33 -12.92 3.32
N THR A 344 5.63 -13.38 2.27
CA THR A 344 5.29 -12.54 1.11
C THR A 344 3.95 -12.96 0.53
N ASN A 345 3.28 -11.99 -0.09
CA ASN A 345 2.09 -12.26 -0.91
C ASN A 345 2.48 -12.49 -2.38
N ARG A 346 3.73 -12.18 -2.75
CA ARG A 346 4.19 -12.17 -4.15
C ARG A 346 5.59 -12.78 -4.27
N ALA A 347 5.67 -14.09 -4.27
CA ALA A 347 6.93 -14.79 -4.48
C ALA A 347 7.50 -14.61 -5.91
N ASP A 348 6.62 -14.31 -6.89
CA ASP A 348 6.95 -14.10 -8.30
C ASP A 348 7.91 -12.94 -8.53
N ILE A 349 7.87 -11.90 -7.70
CA ILE A 349 8.70 -10.71 -7.84
C ILE A 349 10.01 -10.77 -7.07
N LEU A 350 10.23 -11.81 -6.25
CA LEU A 350 11.44 -11.92 -5.44
C LEU A 350 12.70 -12.22 -6.26
N ASP A 351 13.83 -11.68 -5.80
CA ASP A 351 15.12 -12.00 -6.39
C ASP A 351 15.46 -13.48 -6.16
N LYS A 352 15.79 -14.18 -7.24
CA LYS A 352 16.13 -15.59 -7.21
C LYS A 352 17.32 -15.91 -6.27
N ALA A 353 18.14 -14.93 -5.95
CA ALA A 353 19.22 -15.10 -4.99
C ALA A 353 18.74 -15.39 -3.57
N LEU A 354 17.57 -14.89 -3.18
CA LEU A 354 16.94 -15.21 -1.90
C LEU A 354 16.53 -16.68 -1.77
N MET A 355 16.16 -17.30 -2.90
CA MET A 355 15.61 -18.67 -2.99
C MET A 355 16.69 -19.74 -3.16
N ARG A 356 17.98 -19.38 -3.05
CA ARG A 356 19.08 -20.33 -3.18
C ARG A 356 19.25 -21.15 -1.90
N ALA A 357 19.76 -22.37 -2.07
CA ALA A 357 20.13 -23.23 -0.94
C ALA A 357 21.04 -22.49 0.08
N GLY A 358 20.71 -22.64 1.34
CA GLY A 358 21.38 -21.95 2.45
C GLY A 358 20.81 -20.57 2.79
N ARG A 359 19.70 -20.16 2.16
CA ARG A 359 18.91 -18.95 2.45
C ARG A 359 17.46 -19.34 2.69
N PHE A 360 16.51 -18.92 1.83
CA PHE A 360 15.12 -19.41 1.88
C PHE A 360 14.98 -20.64 0.96
N ASP A 361 15.52 -21.74 1.38
CA ASP A 361 15.56 -22.98 0.60
C ASP A 361 14.24 -23.79 0.69
N ARG A 362 13.36 -23.42 1.60
CA ARG A 362 12.00 -23.97 1.71
C ARG A 362 10.96 -22.90 1.42
N GLN A 363 10.00 -23.24 0.59
CA GLN A 363 8.81 -22.42 0.33
C GLN A 363 7.62 -23.17 0.89
N ILE A 364 6.93 -22.56 1.83
CA ILE A 364 5.76 -23.11 2.50
C ILE A 364 4.55 -22.33 2.00
N HIS A 365 3.66 -23.02 1.32
CA HIS A 365 2.45 -22.41 0.79
C HIS A 365 1.38 -22.30 1.88
N VAL A 366 0.86 -21.08 2.04
CA VAL A 366 -0.20 -20.75 2.99
C VAL A 366 -1.39 -20.26 2.17
N ASP A 367 -2.12 -21.23 1.62
CA ASP A 367 -3.23 -20.97 0.70
C ASP A 367 -4.48 -20.47 1.41
N LEU A 368 -5.52 -20.13 0.65
CA LEU A 368 -6.84 -19.83 1.20
C LEU A 368 -7.40 -21.08 1.86
N PRO A 369 -8.14 -20.94 2.98
CA PRO A 369 -8.64 -22.09 3.72
C PRO A 369 -9.72 -22.83 2.96
N GLU A 370 -9.66 -24.18 2.96
CA GLU A 370 -10.70 -25.07 2.46
C GLU A 370 -11.94 -25.05 3.39
N LEU A 371 -13.06 -25.65 2.98
CA LEU A 371 -14.33 -25.60 3.71
C LEU A 371 -14.19 -26.00 5.20
N LYS A 372 -13.52 -27.11 5.50
CA LYS A 372 -13.31 -27.57 6.88
C LYS A 372 -12.43 -26.62 7.69
N GLU A 373 -11.44 -26.04 7.05
CA GLU A 373 -10.56 -25.06 7.69
C GLU A 373 -11.31 -23.75 7.99
N ARG A 374 -12.21 -23.30 7.06
CA ARG A 374 -13.08 -22.14 7.33
C ARG A 374 -14.02 -22.38 8.50
N GLU A 375 -14.59 -23.58 8.63
CA GLU A 375 -15.39 -23.93 9.82
C GLU A 375 -14.60 -23.76 11.12
N GLU A 376 -13.34 -24.24 11.14
CA GLU A 376 -12.49 -24.09 12.32
C GLU A 376 -12.16 -22.62 12.60
N ILE A 377 -11.89 -21.84 11.56
CA ILE A 377 -11.62 -20.40 11.70
C ILE A 377 -12.86 -19.67 12.24
N PHE A 378 -14.06 -19.96 11.72
CA PHE A 378 -15.31 -19.45 12.28
C PHE A 378 -15.44 -19.81 13.77
N LYS A 379 -15.22 -21.09 14.13
CA LYS A 379 -15.29 -21.55 15.53
C LYS A 379 -14.34 -20.79 16.45
N VAL A 380 -13.19 -20.34 15.95
CA VAL A 380 -12.28 -19.53 16.74
C VAL A 380 -12.83 -18.11 16.94
N HIS A 381 -13.31 -17.46 15.87
CA HIS A 381 -13.73 -16.06 15.93
C HIS A 381 -15.10 -15.84 16.57
N ILE A 382 -15.98 -16.84 16.55
CA ILE A 382 -17.29 -16.75 17.23
C ILE A 382 -17.20 -16.97 18.76
N LYS A 383 -16.09 -17.51 19.29
CA LYS A 383 -15.94 -17.75 20.74
C LYS A 383 -16.14 -16.50 21.61
N GLU A 384 -15.78 -15.34 21.07
CA GLU A 384 -15.90 -14.06 21.76
C GLU A 384 -17.26 -13.39 21.54
N LEU A 385 -18.09 -13.94 20.65
CA LEU A 385 -19.38 -13.39 20.27
C LEU A 385 -20.53 -14.08 21.01
N LYS A 386 -21.60 -13.33 21.31
CA LYS A 386 -22.87 -13.90 21.75
C LYS A 386 -23.67 -14.28 20.51
N VAL A 387 -23.57 -15.52 20.10
CA VAL A 387 -24.26 -16.05 18.92
C VAL A 387 -25.58 -16.72 19.34
N ALA A 388 -26.59 -16.66 18.47
CA ALA A 388 -27.86 -17.36 18.69
C ALA A 388 -27.67 -18.89 18.66
N GLU A 389 -28.55 -19.63 19.35
CA GLU A 389 -28.44 -21.11 19.49
C GLU A 389 -28.63 -21.85 18.16
N ASP A 390 -29.29 -21.27 17.20
CA ASP A 390 -29.57 -21.80 15.86
C ASP A 390 -28.49 -21.47 14.81
N PHE A 391 -27.35 -20.91 15.24
CA PHE A 391 -26.28 -20.53 14.33
C PHE A 391 -25.52 -21.76 13.81
N ASP A 392 -25.55 -21.93 12.50
CA ASP A 392 -24.88 -23.00 11.78
C ASP A 392 -23.57 -22.54 11.20
N VAL A 393 -22.45 -23.02 11.78
CA VAL A 393 -21.06 -22.71 11.33
C VAL A 393 -20.78 -23.32 9.96
N GLU A 394 -21.25 -24.57 9.71
CA GLU A 394 -21.03 -25.25 8.44
C GLU A 394 -21.72 -24.50 7.29
N PHE A 395 -22.96 -24.04 7.54
CA PHE A 395 -23.66 -23.19 6.61
C PHE A 395 -22.85 -21.93 6.26
N MET A 396 -22.32 -21.23 7.25
CA MET A 396 -21.53 -20.00 7.01
C MET A 396 -20.22 -20.28 6.27
N ALA A 397 -19.53 -21.37 6.58
CA ALA A 397 -18.33 -21.79 5.87
C ALA A 397 -18.62 -22.11 4.40
N LYS A 398 -19.77 -22.72 4.09
CA LYS A 398 -20.24 -22.95 2.70
C LYS A 398 -20.55 -21.64 1.97
N HIS A 399 -20.99 -20.60 2.69
CA HIS A 399 -21.37 -19.30 2.13
C HIS A 399 -20.19 -18.29 2.04
N THR A 400 -18.99 -18.70 2.42
CA THR A 400 -17.78 -17.87 2.35
C THR A 400 -16.64 -18.54 1.58
N PRO A 401 -16.88 -19.09 0.36
CA PRO A 401 -15.83 -19.68 -0.44
C PRO A 401 -14.80 -18.60 -0.83
N GLY A 402 -13.52 -18.95 -0.82
CA GLY A 402 -12.43 -18.03 -1.16
C GLY A 402 -12.11 -16.96 -0.12
N PHE A 403 -12.77 -16.98 1.05
CA PHE A 403 -12.45 -16.05 2.13
C PHE A 403 -11.20 -16.50 2.86
N SER A 404 -10.33 -15.54 3.15
CA SER A 404 -9.19 -15.73 4.03
C SER A 404 -9.60 -15.74 5.51
N GLY A 405 -8.69 -16.13 6.39
CA GLY A 405 -8.93 -16.04 7.82
C GLY A 405 -9.23 -14.62 8.31
N ALA A 406 -8.61 -13.61 7.70
CA ALA A 406 -8.88 -12.20 8.01
C ALA A 406 -10.28 -11.77 7.54
N ASP A 407 -10.74 -12.25 6.38
CA ASP A 407 -12.09 -11.96 5.89
C ASP A 407 -13.14 -12.55 6.81
N ILE A 408 -12.94 -13.81 7.27
CA ILE A 408 -13.83 -14.48 8.23
C ILE A 408 -13.88 -13.72 9.57
N ALA A 409 -12.73 -13.28 10.08
CA ALA A 409 -12.66 -12.44 11.28
C ALA A 409 -13.45 -11.14 11.10
N ASN A 410 -13.34 -10.52 9.92
CA ASN A 410 -14.08 -9.31 9.58
C ASN A 410 -15.58 -9.58 9.46
N VAL A 411 -16.00 -10.71 8.87
CA VAL A 411 -17.43 -11.13 8.85
C VAL A 411 -17.99 -11.24 10.27
N CYS A 412 -17.27 -11.91 11.16
CA CYS A 412 -17.67 -12.05 12.56
C CYS A 412 -17.83 -10.71 13.26
N ASN A 413 -16.89 -9.79 13.06
CA ASN A 413 -16.94 -8.44 13.62
C ASN A 413 -18.10 -7.62 13.04
N GLU A 414 -18.29 -7.62 11.71
CA GLU A 414 -19.38 -6.87 11.05
C GLU A 414 -20.76 -7.43 11.41
N ALA A 415 -20.90 -8.74 11.58
CA ALA A 415 -22.13 -9.36 12.05
C ALA A 415 -22.48 -8.88 13.47
N ALA A 416 -21.51 -8.83 14.37
CA ALA A 416 -21.70 -8.29 15.73
C ALA A 416 -22.10 -6.82 15.71
N LEU A 417 -21.46 -6.00 14.87
CA LEU A 417 -21.80 -4.58 14.69
C LEU A 417 -23.20 -4.41 14.09
N THR A 418 -23.62 -5.31 13.20
CA THR A 418 -24.96 -5.30 12.59
C THR A 418 -26.03 -5.65 13.61
N ALA A 419 -25.80 -6.70 14.41
CA ALA A 419 -26.70 -7.08 15.51
C ALA A 419 -26.83 -5.95 16.55
N ALA A 420 -25.70 -5.31 16.91
CA ALA A 420 -25.69 -4.18 17.84
C ALA A 420 -26.50 -2.98 17.31
N ARG A 421 -26.37 -2.64 16.02
CA ARG A 421 -27.18 -1.57 15.38
C ARG A 421 -28.69 -1.86 15.36
N ARG A 422 -29.08 -3.13 15.46
CA ARG A 422 -30.47 -3.60 15.49
C ARG A 422 -30.95 -3.86 16.92
N ASP A 423 -30.18 -3.46 17.93
CA ASP A 423 -30.47 -3.66 19.36
C ASP A 423 -30.74 -5.13 19.73
N LYS A 424 -30.15 -6.08 18.99
CA LYS A 424 -30.28 -7.52 19.26
C LYS A 424 -29.42 -7.94 20.47
N LYS A 425 -29.83 -8.99 21.17
CA LYS A 425 -29.11 -9.56 22.33
C LYS A 425 -28.08 -10.61 21.92
N ALA A 426 -28.21 -11.19 20.75
CA ALA A 426 -27.34 -12.19 20.17
C ALA A 426 -27.25 -11.96 18.65
N VAL A 427 -26.14 -12.40 18.06
CA VAL A 427 -25.88 -12.35 16.62
C VAL A 427 -26.54 -13.56 15.98
N ASP A 428 -27.46 -13.35 15.06
CA ASP A 428 -28.14 -14.43 14.35
C ASP A 428 -27.57 -14.66 12.94
N ARG A 429 -28.04 -15.71 12.28
CA ARG A 429 -27.66 -16.09 10.93
C ARG A 429 -27.80 -14.95 9.92
N GLN A 430 -28.88 -14.15 10.03
CA GLN A 430 -29.13 -13.06 9.11
C GLN A 430 -28.12 -11.92 9.26
N ASP A 431 -27.64 -11.66 10.47
CA ASP A 431 -26.60 -10.64 10.69
C ASP A 431 -25.26 -11.04 10.06
N PHE A 432 -24.93 -12.33 10.06
CA PHE A 432 -23.75 -12.85 9.35
C PHE A 432 -23.91 -12.78 7.82
N LEU A 433 -25.09 -13.11 7.29
CA LEU A 433 -25.35 -12.98 5.85
C LEU A 433 -25.27 -11.51 5.39
N ASP A 434 -25.83 -10.60 6.17
CA ASP A 434 -25.75 -9.16 5.90
C ASP A 434 -24.28 -8.65 6.00
N ALA A 435 -23.48 -9.23 6.88
CA ALA A 435 -22.07 -8.93 6.99
C ALA A 435 -21.27 -9.42 5.76
N VAL A 436 -21.54 -10.63 5.28
CA VAL A 436 -20.94 -11.14 4.03
C VAL A 436 -21.31 -10.23 2.87
N ASP A 437 -22.61 -9.89 2.74
CA ASP A 437 -23.08 -8.96 1.71
C ASP A 437 -22.35 -7.62 1.73
N ARG A 438 -22.14 -7.10 2.95
CA ARG A 438 -21.43 -5.82 3.14
C ARG A 438 -19.96 -5.89 2.78
N ILE A 439 -19.29 -7.00 3.07
CA ILE A 439 -17.87 -7.17 2.80
C ILE A 439 -17.63 -7.37 1.31
N VAL A 440 -18.44 -8.18 0.65
CA VAL A 440 -18.28 -8.49 -0.78
C VAL A 440 -18.86 -7.39 -1.66
N GLY A 441 -20.09 -6.95 -1.39
CA GLY A 441 -20.83 -5.99 -2.23
C GLY A 441 -20.68 -4.53 -1.78
N GLY A 442 -20.19 -4.28 -0.57
CA GLY A 442 -20.12 -2.95 0.01
C GLY A 442 -21.40 -2.51 0.72
N LEU A 443 -21.45 -1.24 1.10
CA LEU A 443 -22.61 -0.65 1.77
C LEU A 443 -23.81 -0.54 0.83
N GLU A 444 -25.00 -0.82 1.35
CA GLU A 444 -26.26 -0.55 0.68
C GLU A 444 -26.43 0.95 0.39
N ARG A 445 -26.76 1.29 -0.85
CA ARG A 445 -26.98 2.67 -1.30
C ARG A 445 -28.47 3.04 -1.20
N LYS A 446 -28.95 3.33 -0.01
CA LYS A 446 -30.36 3.73 0.23
C LYS A 446 -30.79 5.01 -0.49
N ALA A 447 -29.84 5.86 -0.86
CA ALA A 447 -30.06 7.13 -1.55
C ALA A 447 -29.86 7.06 -3.07
N ALA A 448 -29.67 5.86 -3.65
CA ALA A 448 -29.52 5.74 -5.09
C ALA A 448 -30.87 6.07 -5.77
N ILE A 449 -30.86 7.07 -6.64
CA ILE A 449 -32.02 7.41 -7.46
C ILE A 449 -31.97 6.49 -8.68
N ILE A 450 -32.77 5.43 -8.66
CA ILE A 450 -32.95 4.50 -9.78
C ILE A 450 -34.35 4.74 -10.33
N THR A 451 -34.44 5.04 -11.63
CA THR A 451 -35.73 5.21 -12.27
C THR A 451 -36.50 3.87 -12.36
N PRO A 452 -37.82 3.86 -12.45
CA PRO A 452 -38.59 2.62 -12.62
C PRO A 452 -38.21 1.85 -13.91
N ALA A 453 -37.75 2.55 -14.93
CA ALA A 453 -37.28 1.94 -16.17
C ALA A 453 -35.94 1.24 -15.97
N GLU A 454 -34.96 1.91 -15.32
CA GLU A 454 -33.67 1.32 -14.96
C GLU A 454 -33.83 0.12 -14.03
N LYS A 455 -34.69 0.23 -12.99
CA LYS A 455 -34.96 -0.89 -12.07
C LYS A 455 -35.48 -2.13 -12.80
N ARG A 456 -36.33 -1.93 -13.83
CA ARG A 456 -36.79 -3.04 -14.69
C ARG A 456 -35.67 -3.63 -15.53
N SER A 457 -34.82 -2.79 -16.14
CA SER A 457 -33.71 -3.25 -16.92
C SER A 457 -32.72 -4.07 -16.06
N ILE A 458 -32.42 -3.59 -14.85
CA ILE A 458 -31.57 -4.31 -13.89
C ILE A 458 -32.21 -5.65 -13.51
N ALA A 459 -33.55 -5.67 -13.25
CA ALA A 459 -34.24 -6.92 -12.92
C ALA A 459 -34.15 -7.96 -14.05
N HIS A 460 -34.28 -7.54 -15.30
CA HIS A 460 -34.09 -8.44 -16.44
C HIS A 460 -32.65 -8.90 -16.55
N HIS A 461 -31.68 -8.02 -16.34
CA HIS A 461 -30.26 -8.34 -16.35
C HIS A 461 -29.93 -9.43 -15.31
N GLU A 462 -30.26 -9.21 -14.05
CA GLU A 462 -29.97 -10.14 -12.97
C GLU A 462 -30.77 -11.48 -13.11
N ALA A 463 -32.03 -11.39 -13.55
CA ALA A 463 -32.80 -12.59 -13.87
C ALA A 463 -32.21 -13.37 -15.06
N GLY A 464 -31.59 -12.68 -16.03
CA GLY A 464 -30.88 -13.32 -17.13
C GLY A 464 -29.71 -14.16 -16.65
N HIS A 465 -28.84 -13.57 -15.83
CA HIS A 465 -27.75 -14.30 -15.18
C HIS A 465 -28.23 -15.53 -14.42
N ALA A 466 -29.24 -15.34 -13.57
CA ALA A 466 -29.77 -16.42 -12.73
C ALA A 466 -30.42 -17.55 -13.56
N THR A 467 -31.18 -17.20 -14.62
CA THR A 467 -31.83 -18.20 -15.49
C THR A 467 -30.82 -19.05 -16.20
N VAL A 468 -29.82 -18.40 -16.84
CA VAL A 468 -28.78 -19.11 -17.59
C VAL A 468 -27.97 -19.99 -16.65
N ASN A 469 -27.56 -19.47 -15.50
CA ASN A 469 -26.83 -20.24 -14.50
C ASN A 469 -27.61 -21.47 -14.01
N TRP A 470 -28.92 -21.31 -13.74
CA TRP A 470 -29.77 -22.39 -13.23
C TRP A 470 -29.93 -23.54 -14.19
N LEU A 471 -30.03 -23.23 -15.47
CA LEU A 471 -30.26 -24.21 -16.54
C LEU A 471 -28.96 -24.85 -17.07
N LEU A 472 -27.80 -24.40 -16.63
CA LEU A 472 -26.51 -24.96 -17.03
C LEU A 472 -25.98 -25.92 -15.96
N PRO A 473 -25.60 -27.15 -16.37
CA PRO A 473 -25.26 -28.23 -15.43
C PRO A 473 -23.96 -27.97 -14.64
N TYR A 474 -22.99 -27.26 -15.25
CA TYR A 474 -21.68 -27.02 -14.63
C TYR A 474 -21.53 -25.63 -14.02
N ALA A 475 -22.54 -24.78 -14.11
CA ALA A 475 -22.53 -23.44 -13.52
C ALA A 475 -22.64 -23.52 -11.98
N ASN A 476 -21.98 -22.59 -11.30
CA ASN A 476 -21.95 -22.54 -9.85
C ASN A 476 -23.35 -22.47 -9.23
N PRO A 477 -23.63 -23.12 -8.09
CA PRO A 477 -24.92 -23.04 -7.43
C PRO A 477 -25.33 -21.61 -7.12
N LEU A 478 -26.54 -21.22 -7.52
CA LEU A 478 -27.12 -19.91 -7.22
C LEU A 478 -27.55 -19.87 -5.74
N PHE A 479 -27.14 -18.82 -5.03
CA PHE A 479 -27.58 -18.57 -3.66
C PHE A 479 -28.77 -17.61 -3.63
N LYS A 480 -28.62 -16.42 -4.20
CA LYS A 480 -29.67 -15.40 -4.26
C LYS A 480 -29.44 -14.43 -5.42
N VAL A 481 -30.50 -13.73 -5.79
CA VAL A 481 -30.46 -12.59 -6.71
C VAL A 481 -31.03 -11.37 -6.03
N THR A 482 -30.42 -10.21 -6.18
CA THR A 482 -30.86 -8.98 -5.51
C THR A 482 -30.81 -7.76 -6.41
N LEU A 483 -31.79 -6.86 -6.25
CA LEU A 483 -31.83 -5.54 -6.84
C LEU A 483 -31.36 -4.45 -5.88
N ILE A 484 -30.91 -4.80 -4.69
CA ILE A 484 -30.45 -3.84 -3.70
C ILE A 484 -29.06 -3.33 -4.14
N PRO A 485 -28.92 -2.03 -4.48
CA PRO A 485 -27.67 -1.51 -4.97
C PRO A 485 -26.63 -1.46 -3.86
N ARG A 486 -25.44 -2.02 -4.13
CA ARG A 486 -24.31 -2.05 -3.20
C ARG A 486 -23.01 -1.62 -3.89
N GLY A 487 -22.23 -0.79 -3.24
CA GLY A 487 -20.97 -0.31 -3.82
C GLY A 487 -21.16 0.31 -5.21
N GLN A 488 -20.63 -0.28 -6.25
CA GLN A 488 -20.80 0.14 -7.64
C GLN A 488 -21.86 -0.68 -8.39
N ALA A 489 -22.28 -1.83 -7.84
CA ALA A 489 -23.29 -2.68 -8.45
C ALA A 489 -24.71 -2.16 -8.18
N LEU A 490 -25.56 -2.20 -9.21
CA LEU A 490 -26.97 -1.81 -9.13
C LEU A 490 -27.87 -3.00 -8.77
N GLY A 491 -27.40 -4.22 -9.01
CA GLY A 491 -27.98 -5.51 -8.65
C GLY A 491 -26.86 -6.53 -8.54
N ALA A 492 -27.15 -7.76 -8.16
CA ALA A 492 -26.19 -8.87 -8.18
C ALA A 492 -26.87 -10.23 -8.10
N ALA A 493 -26.42 -11.17 -8.91
CA ALA A 493 -26.66 -12.59 -8.74
C ALA A 493 -25.50 -13.21 -7.95
N TRP A 494 -25.79 -13.84 -6.82
CA TRP A 494 -24.81 -14.40 -5.90
C TRP A 494 -24.75 -15.90 -6.08
N TYR A 495 -23.55 -16.40 -6.29
CA TYR A 495 -23.27 -17.80 -6.48
C TYR A 495 -22.41 -18.33 -5.33
N LEU A 496 -22.49 -19.64 -5.09
CA LEU A 496 -21.62 -20.37 -4.18
C LEU A 496 -20.58 -21.12 -5.03
N PRO A 497 -19.38 -20.56 -5.26
CA PRO A 497 -18.40 -21.24 -6.08
C PRO A 497 -18.01 -22.57 -5.43
N GLU A 498 -18.03 -23.63 -6.20
CA GLU A 498 -17.46 -24.92 -5.77
C GLU A 498 -15.94 -24.82 -5.74
N GLU A 499 -15.30 -25.41 -4.73
CA GLU A 499 -13.84 -25.43 -4.58
C GLU A 499 -13.20 -26.37 -5.59
N ARG A 500 -13.17 -25.94 -6.86
CA ARG A 500 -12.60 -26.72 -7.97
C ARG A 500 -11.14 -26.34 -8.17
N LYS A 501 -10.26 -27.34 -8.14
CA LYS A 501 -8.83 -27.17 -8.46
C LYS A 501 -8.55 -27.28 -9.96
N LEU A 502 -9.45 -27.91 -10.72
CA LEU A 502 -9.35 -28.11 -12.16
C LEU A 502 -10.64 -27.65 -12.85
N TRP A 503 -10.50 -27.03 -13.99
CA TRP A 503 -11.61 -26.60 -14.83
C TRP A 503 -11.59 -27.35 -16.15
N THR A 504 -12.71 -27.95 -16.53
CA THR A 504 -12.88 -28.53 -17.86
C THR A 504 -13.35 -27.47 -18.86
N LYS A 505 -13.20 -27.76 -20.15
CA LYS A 505 -13.71 -26.91 -21.22
C LYS A 505 -15.19 -26.60 -21.07
N SER A 506 -16.01 -27.61 -20.74
CA SER A 506 -17.45 -27.46 -20.59
C SER A 506 -17.81 -26.56 -19.39
N GLN A 507 -17.09 -26.69 -18.28
CA GLN A 507 -17.28 -25.83 -17.11
C GLN A 507 -16.96 -24.36 -17.41
N MET A 508 -15.85 -24.11 -18.14
CA MET A 508 -15.51 -22.75 -18.55
C MET A 508 -16.55 -22.15 -19.49
N ILE A 509 -17.07 -22.94 -20.42
CA ILE A 509 -18.13 -22.48 -21.35
C ILE A 509 -19.42 -22.16 -20.58
N ASP A 510 -19.85 -23.00 -19.64
CA ASP A 510 -21.06 -22.76 -18.85
C ASP A 510 -20.92 -21.50 -17.96
N GLU A 511 -19.75 -21.30 -17.35
CA GLU A 511 -19.47 -20.08 -16.58
C GLU A 511 -19.50 -18.83 -17.48
N MET A 512 -18.90 -18.89 -18.68
CA MET A 512 -18.95 -17.77 -19.64
C MET A 512 -20.37 -17.50 -20.14
N CYS A 513 -21.21 -18.53 -20.34
CA CYS A 513 -22.64 -18.33 -20.64
C CYS A 513 -23.37 -17.63 -19.50
N SER A 514 -23.10 -18.01 -18.26
CA SER A 514 -23.66 -17.34 -17.09
C SER A 514 -23.26 -15.87 -17.01
N LEU A 515 -21.98 -15.54 -17.31
CA LEU A 515 -21.47 -14.17 -17.30
C LEU A 515 -22.16 -13.26 -18.34
N ILE A 516 -22.49 -13.77 -19.54
CA ILE A 516 -23.13 -12.93 -20.57
C ILE A 516 -24.66 -12.92 -20.44
N GLY A 517 -25.22 -13.71 -19.54
CA GLY A 517 -26.67 -13.88 -19.36
C GLY A 517 -27.45 -12.60 -19.19
N GLY A 518 -26.93 -11.65 -18.38
CA GLY A 518 -27.57 -10.35 -18.15
C GLY A 518 -27.65 -9.50 -19.42
N ARG A 519 -26.56 -9.41 -20.18
CA ARG A 519 -26.52 -8.67 -21.43
C ARG A 519 -27.49 -9.23 -22.47
N VAL A 520 -27.51 -10.56 -22.66
CA VAL A 520 -28.39 -11.21 -23.62
C VAL A 520 -29.88 -11.04 -23.19
N ALA A 521 -30.14 -11.05 -21.90
CA ALA A 521 -31.48 -10.75 -21.38
C ALA A 521 -31.96 -9.34 -21.72
N GLU A 522 -31.08 -8.33 -21.61
CA GLU A 522 -31.37 -6.96 -22.05
C GLU A 522 -31.66 -6.90 -23.56
N GLU A 523 -30.87 -7.58 -24.38
CA GLU A 523 -31.09 -7.64 -25.84
C GLU A 523 -32.47 -8.23 -26.20
N ILE A 524 -32.91 -9.29 -25.50
CA ILE A 524 -34.22 -9.94 -25.73
C ILE A 524 -35.39 -9.04 -25.32
N VAL A 525 -35.27 -8.29 -24.22
CA VAL A 525 -36.39 -7.53 -23.65
C VAL A 525 -36.39 -6.07 -24.08
N ASN A 526 -35.22 -5.42 -24.06
CA ASN A 526 -35.10 -3.99 -24.35
C ASN A 526 -34.81 -3.74 -25.84
N GLY A 527 -34.40 -4.77 -26.60
CA GLY A 527 -33.95 -4.65 -27.99
C GLY A 527 -32.53 -4.09 -28.15
N GLU A 528 -31.91 -3.59 -27.09
CA GLU A 528 -30.57 -3.06 -27.06
C GLU A 528 -29.88 -3.33 -25.73
N PRO A 529 -28.55 -3.56 -25.71
CA PRO A 529 -27.79 -3.75 -24.49
C PRO A 529 -27.47 -2.43 -23.81
N SER A 530 -27.28 -2.48 -22.48
CA SER A 530 -26.82 -1.34 -21.69
C SER A 530 -25.33 -1.42 -21.36
N THR A 531 -24.80 -0.36 -20.73
CA THR A 531 -23.43 -0.33 -20.20
C THR A 531 -23.27 -1.14 -18.90
N GLY A 532 -24.36 -1.66 -18.32
CA GLY A 532 -24.36 -2.42 -17.07
C GLY A 532 -23.50 -3.68 -17.12
N ALA A 533 -23.42 -4.33 -18.28
CA ALA A 533 -22.66 -5.56 -18.49
C ALA A 533 -21.15 -5.37 -18.67
N GLN A 534 -20.57 -4.18 -18.38
CA GLN A 534 -19.14 -3.93 -18.62
C GLN A 534 -18.23 -4.92 -17.88
N ASN A 535 -18.49 -5.15 -16.59
CA ASN A 535 -17.67 -6.06 -15.78
C ASN A 535 -17.80 -7.52 -16.21
N ASP A 536 -19.02 -7.93 -16.60
CA ASP A 536 -19.28 -9.29 -17.08
C ASP A 536 -18.55 -9.55 -18.40
N LEU A 537 -18.56 -8.58 -19.31
CA LEU A 537 -17.80 -8.66 -20.57
C LEU A 537 -16.29 -8.67 -20.35
N GLU A 538 -15.78 -7.94 -19.36
CA GLU A 538 -14.36 -7.97 -19.01
C GLU A 538 -13.96 -9.37 -18.52
N ARG A 539 -14.70 -9.95 -17.58
CA ARG A 539 -14.47 -11.29 -17.05
C ARG A 539 -14.61 -12.37 -18.13
N LEU A 540 -15.66 -12.28 -18.96
CA LEU A 540 -15.88 -13.14 -20.12
C LEU A 540 -14.66 -13.12 -21.05
N THR A 541 -14.19 -11.91 -21.40
CA THR A 541 -13.06 -11.72 -22.30
C THR A 541 -11.78 -12.31 -21.72
N GLN A 542 -11.48 -12.04 -20.46
CA GLN A 542 -10.32 -12.61 -19.77
C GLN A 542 -10.36 -14.14 -19.77
N MET A 543 -11.52 -14.74 -19.48
CA MET A 543 -11.70 -16.20 -19.46
C MET A 543 -11.56 -16.80 -20.86
N ALA A 544 -12.10 -16.15 -21.89
CA ALA A 544 -11.97 -16.58 -23.28
C ALA A 544 -10.52 -16.53 -23.78
N TYR A 545 -9.77 -15.46 -23.47
CA TYR A 545 -8.33 -15.40 -23.77
C TYR A 545 -7.54 -16.46 -23.01
N GLY A 546 -7.85 -16.68 -21.72
CA GLY A 546 -7.22 -17.74 -20.94
C GLY A 546 -7.43 -19.11 -21.56
N MET A 547 -8.66 -19.43 -21.97
CA MET A 547 -9.02 -20.70 -22.59
C MET A 547 -8.28 -20.93 -23.91
N VAL A 548 -8.16 -19.90 -24.75
CA VAL A 548 -7.52 -20.00 -26.07
C VAL A 548 -6.00 -19.95 -25.96
N LYS A 549 -5.46 -18.99 -25.18
CA LYS A 549 -4.04 -18.64 -25.16
C LYS A 549 -3.24 -19.40 -24.11
N ASP A 550 -3.83 -19.58 -22.90
CA ASP A 550 -3.07 -20.08 -21.76
C ASP A 550 -3.30 -21.58 -21.51
N TYR A 551 -4.51 -22.08 -21.76
CA TYR A 551 -4.88 -23.47 -21.51
C TYR A 551 -4.87 -24.37 -22.75
N GLY A 552 -4.77 -23.79 -23.97
CA GLY A 552 -4.72 -24.56 -25.22
C GLY A 552 -5.96 -25.43 -25.46
N MET A 553 -7.16 -24.95 -25.08
CA MET A 553 -8.42 -25.71 -25.14
C MET A 553 -9.20 -25.55 -26.45
N THR A 554 -8.59 -24.95 -27.48
CA THR A 554 -9.21 -24.79 -28.80
C THR A 554 -8.44 -25.57 -29.86
N GLU A 555 -9.15 -26.03 -30.92
CA GLU A 555 -8.53 -26.83 -31.97
C GLU A 555 -7.59 -26.02 -32.86
N THR A 556 -7.93 -24.74 -33.11
CA THR A 556 -7.21 -23.88 -34.07
C THR A 556 -5.84 -23.46 -33.55
N VAL A 557 -5.73 -23.11 -32.24
CA VAL A 557 -4.45 -22.79 -31.60
C VAL A 557 -3.75 -24.08 -31.14
N GLY A 558 -4.52 -25.13 -30.83
CA GLY A 558 -4.03 -26.43 -30.37
C GLY A 558 -3.55 -26.40 -28.91
N ALA A 559 -2.87 -27.48 -28.52
CA ALA A 559 -2.36 -27.66 -27.15
C ALA A 559 -1.08 -26.81 -26.89
N LEU A 560 -1.14 -25.52 -27.14
CA LEU A 560 -0.07 -24.56 -26.88
C LEU A 560 -0.44 -23.66 -25.71
N SER A 561 0.53 -23.39 -24.83
CA SER A 561 0.38 -22.42 -23.73
C SER A 561 1.36 -21.27 -23.92
N PHE A 562 0.84 -20.06 -23.91
CA PHE A 562 1.62 -18.83 -23.94
C PHE A 562 1.65 -18.16 -22.56
N TYR A 563 1.23 -18.91 -21.51
CA TYR A 563 1.25 -18.44 -20.13
C TYR A 563 2.69 -18.19 -19.64
N ASP A 564 2.90 -17.07 -18.96
CA ASP A 564 4.18 -16.77 -18.33
C ASP A 564 4.14 -17.11 -16.84
N SER A 565 4.55 -18.31 -16.50
CA SER A 565 4.66 -18.77 -15.11
C SER A 565 5.73 -18.03 -14.30
N THR A 566 6.65 -17.32 -14.97
CA THR A 566 7.77 -16.62 -14.31
C THR A 566 7.46 -15.17 -13.97
N GLY A 567 6.38 -14.62 -14.52
CA GLY A 567 6.06 -13.19 -14.41
C GLY A 567 7.12 -12.25 -15.01
N ALA A 568 8.20 -12.83 -15.57
CA ALA A 568 9.34 -12.07 -16.07
C ALA A 568 9.00 -11.28 -17.35
N ARG A 569 7.97 -11.70 -18.09
CA ARG A 569 7.50 -11.06 -19.32
C ARG A 569 6.56 -9.88 -19.07
N GLY A 570 6.05 -9.71 -17.86
CA GLY A 570 5.16 -8.59 -17.51
C GLY A 570 5.78 -7.20 -17.73
N TYR A 571 7.09 -7.14 -17.91
CA TYR A 571 7.84 -5.93 -18.26
C TYR A 571 8.36 -5.91 -19.70
N ASP A 572 8.14 -6.99 -20.46
CA ASP A 572 8.56 -7.08 -21.84
C ASP A 572 7.35 -6.69 -22.72
N LEU A 573 7.48 -5.61 -23.47
CA LEU A 573 6.45 -5.13 -24.40
C LEU A 573 6.25 -6.06 -25.61
N THR A 574 7.04 -7.14 -25.68
CA THR A 574 6.99 -8.09 -26.80
C THR A 574 6.09 -9.29 -26.47
N LYS A 575 5.15 -9.58 -27.36
CA LYS A 575 4.32 -10.78 -27.30
C LYS A 575 5.19 -12.03 -27.45
N PRO A 576 4.91 -13.15 -26.75
CA PRO A 576 5.67 -14.39 -26.89
C PRO A 576 5.37 -15.17 -28.18
N TYR A 577 4.65 -14.59 -29.10
CA TYR A 577 4.20 -15.17 -30.37
C TYR A 577 4.17 -14.12 -31.49
N SER A 578 4.12 -14.58 -32.74
CA SER A 578 4.08 -13.72 -33.93
C SER A 578 2.75 -12.98 -34.07
N GLU A 579 2.73 -11.87 -34.79
CA GLU A 579 1.49 -11.13 -35.06
C GLU A 579 0.43 -12.00 -35.74
N LYS A 580 0.85 -12.93 -36.60
CA LYS A 580 -0.07 -13.90 -37.25
C LYS A 580 -0.73 -14.84 -36.20
N THR A 581 0.00 -15.24 -35.20
CA THR A 581 -0.55 -16.05 -34.08
C THR A 581 -1.47 -15.18 -33.21
N ALA A 582 -1.13 -13.89 -33.00
CA ALA A 582 -1.99 -12.97 -32.30
C ALA A 582 -3.36 -12.81 -33.00
N GLU A 583 -3.35 -12.59 -34.30
CA GLU A 583 -4.56 -12.49 -35.12
C GLU A 583 -5.42 -13.77 -35.05
N LEU A 584 -4.77 -14.96 -35.07
CA LEU A 584 -5.46 -16.24 -34.94
C LEU A 584 -6.12 -16.38 -33.56
N ILE A 585 -5.42 -15.99 -32.45
CA ILE A 585 -5.96 -15.98 -31.11
C ILE A 585 -7.19 -15.07 -31.04
N ASP A 586 -7.10 -13.84 -31.58
CA ASP A 586 -8.19 -12.87 -31.55
C ASP A 586 -9.42 -13.37 -32.34
N GLN A 587 -9.19 -14.04 -33.47
CA GLN A 587 -10.28 -14.65 -34.29
C GLN A 587 -10.96 -15.80 -33.51
N GLU A 588 -10.19 -16.69 -32.85
CA GLU A 588 -10.75 -17.78 -32.08
C GLU A 588 -11.49 -17.28 -30.81
N VAL A 589 -10.97 -16.26 -30.12
CA VAL A 589 -11.67 -15.63 -29.01
C VAL A 589 -13.00 -15.05 -29.46
N LYS A 590 -13.02 -14.31 -30.59
CA LYS A 590 -14.26 -13.76 -31.15
C LYS A 590 -15.27 -14.84 -31.51
N LYS A 591 -14.81 -15.92 -32.14
CA LYS A 591 -15.66 -17.08 -32.49
C LYS A 591 -16.22 -17.77 -31.25
N LEU A 592 -15.40 -17.96 -30.21
CA LEU A 592 -15.81 -18.54 -28.94
C LEU A 592 -16.87 -17.68 -28.27
N VAL A 593 -16.65 -16.37 -28.16
CA VAL A 593 -17.63 -15.42 -27.57
C VAL A 593 -18.94 -15.41 -28.36
N SER A 594 -18.90 -15.44 -29.71
CA SER A 594 -20.11 -15.54 -30.51
C SER A 594 -20.89 -16.84 -30.26
N MET A 595 -20.20 -17.98 -30.19
CA MET A 595 -20.82 -19.26 -29.85
C MET A 595 -21.47 -19.26 -28.45
N ILE A 596 -20.82 -18.63 -27.47
CA ILE A 596 -21.34 -18.47 -26.10
C ILE A 596 -22.59 -17.58 -26.11
N HIS A 597 -22.56 -16.46 -26.85
CA HIS A 597 -23.68 -15.55 -26.99
C HIS A 597 -24.90 -16.28 -27.59
N ASP A 598 -24.71 -16.99 -28.74
CA ASP A 598 -25.79 -17.72 -29.43
C ASP A 598 -26.39 -18.81 -28.55
N ARG A 599 -25.54 -19.55 -27.79
CA ARG A 599 -25.98 -20.56 -26.85
C ARG A 599 -26.82 -19.94 -25.71
N THR A 600 -26.36 -18.81 -25.16
CA THR A 600 -27.06 -18.08 -24.10
C THR A 600 -28.40 -17.52 -24.60
N LEU A 601 -28.41 -16.95 -25.81
CA LEU A 601 -29.61 -16.45 -26.45
C LEU A 601 -30.66 -17.56 -26.64
N LYS A 602 -30.23 -18.74 -27.08
CA LYS A 602 -31.09 -19.92 -27.23
C LYS A 602 -31.70 -20.33 -25.87
N ILE A 603 -30.87 -20.45 -24.81
CA ILE A 603 -31.34 -20.83 -23.48
C ILE A 603 -32.41 -19.85 -22.98
N LEU A 604 -32.16 -18.55 -23.05
CA LEU A 604 -33.11 -17.54 -22.59
C LEU A 604 -34.38 -17.46 -23.43
N THR A 605 -34.27 -17.67 -24.74
CA THR A 605 -35.43 -17.65 -25.65
C THR A 605 -36.33 -18.87 -25.42
N GLU A 606 -35.77 -20.07 -25.25
CA GLU A 606 -36.50 -21.30 -24.97
C GLU A 606 -37.19 -21.27 -23.59
N ASN A 607 -36.65 -20.52 -22.61
CA ASN A 607 -37.17 -20.39 -21.26
C ASN A 607 -37.70 -18.99 -20.95
N LYS A 608 -38.14 -18.25 -21.97
CA LYS A 608 -38.50 -16.83 -21.86
C LYS A 608 -39.59 -16.55 -20.80
N ASP A 609 -40.58 -17.40 -20.70
CA ASP A 609 -41.69 -17.22 -19.74
C ASP A 609 -41.21 -17.33 -18.30
N GLY A 610 -40.37 -18.33 -17.98
CA GLY A 610 -39.77 -18.48 -16.67
C GLY A 610 -38.84 -17.33 -16.31
N PHE A 611 -38.02 -16.92 -17.25
CA PHE A 611 -37.13 -15.77 -17.14
C PHE A 611 -37.90 -14.48 -16.80
N LEU A 612 -39.00 -14.18 -17.51
CA LEU A 612 -39.81 -12.99 -17.24
C LEU A 612 -40.58 -13.07 -15.93
N GLN A 613 -41.05 -14.28 -15.52
CA GLN A 613 -41.65 -14.48 -14.21
C GLN A 613 -40.66 -14.23 -13.08
N MET A 614 -39.41 -14.67 -13.25
CA MET A 614 -38.34 -14.42 -12.28
C MET A 614 -37.98 -12.92 -12.17
N ALA A 615 -37.93 -12.21 -13.29
CA ALA A 615 -37.67 -10.77 -13.31
C ALA A 615 -38.84 -10.00 -12.61
N ALA A 616 -40.09 -10.44 -12.84
CA ALA A 616 -41.25 -9.84 -12.17
C ALA A 616 -41.23 -10.09 -10.65
N LEU A 617 -40.92 -11.33 -10.23
CA LEU A 617 -40.79 -11.66 -8.80
C LEU A 617 -39.65 -10.88 -8.13
N LEU A 618 -38.53 -10.70 -8.86
CA LEU A 618 -37.40 -9.92 -8.38
C LEU A 618 -37.75 -8.43 -8.20
N LEU A 619 -38.57 -7.86 -9.09
CA LEU A 619 -39.08 -6.49 -8.94
C LEU A 619 -40.02 -6.34 -7.71
N GLU A 620 -40.78 -7.37 -7.38
CA GLU A 620 -41.69 -7.38 -6.22
C GLU A 620 -40.97 -7.57 -4.89
N LYS A 621 -40.09 -8.58 -4.81
CA LYS A 621 -39.40 -8.97 -3.56
C LYS A 621 -38.07 -8.28 -3.33
N GLU A 622 -37.45 -7.68 -4.36
CA GLU A 622 -36.09 -7.12 -4.40
C GLU A 622 -34.98 -8.11 -4.12
N VAL A 623 -35.28 -9.23 -3.46
CA VAL A 623 -34.34 -10.35 -3.21
C VAL A 623 -35.11 -11.66 -3.41
N ILE A 624 -34.57 -12.56 -4.20
CA ILE A 624 -35.07 -13.93 -4.40
C ILE A 624 -33.94 -14.92 -4.10
N PHE A 625 -34.34 -16.12 -3.61
CA PHE A 625 -33.41 -17.19 -3.26
C PHE A 625 -33.54 -18.36 -4.23
N ALA A 626 -32.61 -19.33 -4.14
CA ALA A 626 -32.60 -20.54 -4.97
C ALA A 626 -33.96 -21.27 -4.98
N ASP A 627 -34.66 -21.34 -3.84
CA ASP A 627 -35.98 -21.98 -3.73
C ASP A 627 -37.08 -21.28 -4.59
N ASP A 628 -36.99 -19.96 -4.72
CA ASP A 628 -37.89 -19.20 -5.59
C ASP A 628 -37.62 -19.51 -7.07
N VAL A 629 -36.31 -19.65 -7.42
CA VAL A 629 -35.88 -19.98 -8.80
C VAL A 629 -36.29 -21.41 -9.15
N GLU A 630 -36.09 -22.37 -8.25
CA GLU A 630 -36.52 -23.77 -8.44
C GLU A 630 -38.02 -23.89 -8.68
N ARG A 631 -38.83 -23.09 -7.98
CA ARG A 631 -40.29 -23.07 -8.17
C ARG A 631 -40.71 -22.59 -9.55
N ILE A 632 -39.94 -21.69 -10.17
CA ILE A 632 -40.23 -21.11 -11.48
C ILE A 632 -39.66 -21.95 -12.63
N LEU A 633 -38.39 -22.36 -12.51
CA LEU A 633 -37.65 -23.02 -13.59
C LEU A 633 -37.55 -24.54 -13.42
N GLY A 634 -38.03 -25.09 -12.28
CA GLY A 634 -37.82 -26.50 -11.93
C GLY A 634 -36.43 -26.76 -11.30
N PRO A 635 -36.09 -28.02 -11.04
CA PRO A 635 -34.84 -28.38 -10.40
C PRO A 635 -33.63 -27.96 -11.23
N LYS A 636 -32.54 -27.54 -10.55
CA LYS A 636 -31.30 -27.17 -11.23
C LYS A 636 -30.76 -28.34 -12.07
N ALA A 637 -30.32 -28.03 -13.29
CA ALA A 637 -29.66 -28.99 -14.16
C ALA A 637 -28.44 -29.60 -13.48
N LYS A 638 -28.31 -30.93 -13.54
CA LYS A 638 -27.15 -31.68 -13.00
C LYS A 638 -26.30 -32.22 -14.15
N PRO A 639 -24.96 -32.35 -13.92
CA PRO A 639 -24.08 -33.04 -14.88
C PRO A 639 -24.53 -34.50 -15.10
N ALA A 640 -24.43 -34.94 -16.31
CA ALA A 640 -24.84 -36.32 -16.68
C ALA A 640 -23.99 -37.46 -16.04
N SER A 641 -22.92 -37.09 -15.32
CA SER A 641 -22.00 -38.05 -14.66
C SER A 641 -22.26 -38.26 -13.17
N ASP A 642 -23.20 -37.52 -12.57
CA ASP A 642 -23.46 -37.66 -11.12
C ASP A 642 -24.41 -38.85 -10.76
N ASP A 643 -24.85 -39.62 -11.76
CA ASP A 643 -25.66 -40.84 -11.54
C ASP A 643 -24.82 -42.11 -11.24
N LEU A 644 -23.49 -42.00 -11.16
CA LEU A 644 -22.65 -43.10 -10.68
C LEU A 644 -22.64 -43.07 -9.14
N THR A 645 -23.64 -43.72 -8.54
CA THR A 645 -23.62 -44.06 -7.11
C THR A 645 -22.46 -45.04 -6.84
N PRO A 646 -21.81 -44.99 -5.66
CA PRO A 646 -20.69 -45.88 -5.30
C PRO A 646 -21.07 -47.35 -5.11
N GLU A 647 -22.27 -47.78 -5.44
CA GLU A 647 -22.75 -49.16 -5.23
C GLU A 647 -22.37 -50.17 -6.32
N ASP A 648 -21.87 -49.74 -7.51
CA ASP A 648 -21.62 -50.65 -8.63
C ASP A 648 -20.14 -51.13 -8.77
N THR A 649 -19.28 -50.93 -7.77
CA THR A 649 -17.88 -51.41 -7.83
C THR A 649 -17.54 -52.49 -6.80
N ALA A 650 -18.54 -53.17 -6.20
CA ALA A 650 -18.30 -54.18 -5.16
C ALA A 650 -18.46 -55.63 -5.61
N ASP A 651 -18.69 -55.92 -6.89
CA ASP A 651 -18.80 -57.31 -7.40
C ASP A 651 -17.99 -57.52 -8.69
N ASP A 652 -16.71 -57.66 -8.60
CA ASP A 652 -15.89 -58.51 -9.44
C ASP A 652 -14.42 -58.62 -8.96
N ALA A 653 -14.23 -59.15 -7.77
CA ALA A 653 -12.93 -59.67 -7.31
C ALA A 653 -13.02 -61.17 -7.11
N SER A 654 -13.17 -61.92 -8.22
CA SER A 654 -12.94 -63.39 -8.22
C SER A 654 -11.43 -63.65 -8.10
N GLU A 655 -11.06 -64.30 -7.00
CA GLU A 655 -9.73 -64.81 -6.70
C GLU A 655 -9.11 -65.62 -7.87
N PRO A 656 -7.84 -65.43 -8.22
CA PRO A 656 -7.14 -66.41 -9.06
C PRO A 656 -6.71 -67.60 -8.24
N LYS A 657 -7.23 -68.78 -8.59
CA LYS A 657 -6.80 -70.13 -8.08
C LYS A 657 -5.30 -70.29 -8.31
N SER A 658 -4.62 -70.65 -7.23
CA SER A 658 -3.28 -71.26 -7.21
C SER A 658 -3.20 -72.50 -8.07
N THR A 659 -2.27 -72.60 -9.02
CA THR A 659 -1.74 -73.84 -9.59
C THR A 659 -0.29 -74.00 -9.20
N GLU A 660 -0.04 -75.10 -8.54
CA GLU A 660 1.24 -75.62 -8.09
C GLU A 660 2.21 -75.96 -9.24
N SER A 661 3.46 -75.77 -8.90
CA SER A 661 4.66 -76.52 -9.24
C SER A 661 4.99 -76.84 -10.70
N GLU A 662 6.18 -76.44 -11.11
CA GLU A 662 7.23 -77.38 -11.43
C GLU A 662 8.63 -76.74 -11.34
N LYS A 663 9.54 -77.50 -10.74
CA LYS A 663 10.94 -77.20 -10.47
C LYS A 663 11.83 -77.46 -11.69
N PRO A 664 13.07 -76.99 -11.69
CA PRO A 664 13.92 -76.75 -12.86
C PRO A 664 14.85 -77.91 -13.19
N VAL A 665 15.36 -77.95 -14.41
CA VAL A 665 16.61 -78.64 -14.75
C VAL A 665 17.44 -77.79 -15.70
N ALA A 666 18.74 -77.68 -15.27
CA ALA A 666 19.96 -77.21 -15.91
C ALA A 666 20.16 -75.70 -16.01
#